data_87840ae13ce5e3a8bb5e6a3f37032c6c
#
_entry.id   87840ae13ce5e3a8bb5e6a3f37032c6c
#
_cell.length_a   1.000
_cell.length_b   1.000
_cell.length_c   1.000
_cell.angle_alpha   90.00
_cell.angle_beta   90.00
_cell.angle_gamma   90.00
#
_symmetry.space_group_name_H-M   'P 1'
#
loop_
_entity.id
_entity.type
_entity.pdbx_description
1 polymer ?
#
loop_
_entity_poly.entity_id
_entity_poly.type
_entity_poly.pdbx_seq_one_letter_code
_entity_poly.pdbx_strand_id
1 'polypeptide(L)'
;MTEQRTKLVDLDWMESNFPCMQACPVHTQAGRYVALIAEGRFEEAYRYARGPNPLASICGRVCGHPCETACRRGQFDTPISIRALKRFVTERHGPESRNPVDLHPEKPPATHSERVAVIGSGPAGLAAAHDLALRGYPVTIFEAAPVPGGMLHLGIPEYRLPRDVVQAQVREILALGPDLRLNSRLGDFSLDDLRAEGFKAILLAFGLHRSRDLMLPGRDLDGVITGTDFLLNANLGYRFSIGSSVVVIGGGNVAIDVARTALRQQQSQTLDALSKSLLPDRLTDPERDVAMKELMDVTRTALRLGAREVHMVCLESRAEMPAFEEEIDEALDEGLKIHPSRGPRGFVGKNGKLAGLETIHCTSVFDAEHRFNPVFEPGSESVLDCDTAILAIGQTSDTSFLKPQDGIEVTRQGTVKIDPDTLKTTAPGVFAAGDIAFGPRLIISAVADGKKAAEEIDRYLQGATWKPKPQYVQITVLDHHQMAANYDEYSRLTVPTIALDRRTGVAEVETGYTEEQARVEASRCLKCWINTIFDGNETRGSECILCGGCVDVCPENCLTLVPLSQLSISEVDKPRILETVGADPITFQHLTPSDLLSAQGSVMVKDETICIRCGLCAERCPAHTITMEGFEVFDHDPDGIQEETRENEYAR
;
A
#
# COMPACT_ATOMS: atom_id res chain seq x y z
N MET A 1 15.04 1.87 36.84
CA MET A 1 15.56 2.92 35.97
C MET A 1 15.69 2.30 34.58
N THR A 2 14.97 2.78 33.63
CA THR A 2 15.04 2.30 32.24
C THR A 2 16.33 2.85 31.63
N GLU A 3 17.23 1.96 31.22
CA GLU A 3 18.41 2.33 30.44
C GLU A 3 17.98 3.07 29.18
N GLN A 4 18.44 4.30 29.01
CA GLN A 4 18.18 5.05 27.78
C GLN A 4 19.24 4.67 26.74
N ARG A 5 18.79 4.06 25.64
CA ARG A 5 19.64 3.74 24.49
C ARG A 5 19.76 4.97 23.61
N THR A 6 20.98 5.39 23.33
CA THR A 6 21.25 6.51 22.43
C THR A 6 21.61 5.99 21.04
N LYS A 7 21.19 6.70 20.00
CA LYS A 7 21.49 6.45 18.59
C LYS A 7 22.07 7.71 17.98
N LEU A 8 23.07 7.56 17.12
CA LEU A 8 23.65 8.68 16.39
C LEU A 8 22.74 9.14 15.25
N VAL A 9 22.88 10.39 14.88
CA VAL A 9 22.22 10.98 13.72
C VAL A 9 22.99 10.53 12.47
N ASP A 10 22.46 9.55 11.79
CA ASP A 10 22.89 9.08 10.48
C ASP A 10 21.68 8.93 9.54
N LEU A 11 21.88 8.52 8.30
CA LEU A 11 20.78 8.38 7.34
C LEU A 11 19.72 7.38 7.84
N ASP A 12 20.14 6.24 8.40
CA ASP A 12 19.23 5.23 8.95
C ASP A 12 18.38 5.81 10.09
N TRP A 13 18.99 6.65 10.95
CA TRP A 13 18.27 7.33 12.01
C TRP A 13 17.28 8.36 11.44
N MET A 14 17.68 9.16 10.45
CA MET A 14 16.81 10.14 9.80
C MET A 14 15.61 9.46 9.15
N GLU A 15 15.84 8.39 8.38
CA GLU A 15 14.79 7.62 7.73
C GLU A 15 13.87 6.95 8.76
N SER A 16 14.39 6.40 9.84
CA SER A 16 13.60 5.79 10.91
C SER A 16 12.69 6.82 11.62
N ASN A 17 13.07 8.08 11.60
CA ASN A 17 12.28 9.20 12.13
C ASN A 17 11.28 9.79 11.13
N PHE A 18 11.23 9.24 9.92
CA PHE A 18 10.24 9.59 8.90
C PHE A 18 9.27 8.41 8.66
N PRO A 19 8.41 8.07 9.63
CA PRO A 19 7.72 6.80 9.70
C PRO A 19 6.78 6.52 8.51
N CYS A 20 6.15 7.55 7.93
CA CYS A 20 5.29 7.35 6.76
C CYS A 20 6.09 7.03 5.48
N MET A 21 7.34 7.48 5.36
CA MET A 21 8.25 7.09 4.28
C MET A 21 8.75 5.65 4.53
N GLN A 22 9.23 5.38 5.72
CA GLN A 22 9.79 4.08 6.09
C GLN A 22 8.79 2.93 5.99
N ALA A 23 7.52 3.17 6.36
CA ALA A 23 6.46 2.17 6.23
C ALA A 23 5.97 1.97 4.79
N CYS A 24 6.31 2.87 3.86
CA CYS A 24 5.95 2.73 2.46
C CYS A 24 6.92 1.81 1.75
N PRO A 25 6.50 0.66 1.19
CA PRO A 25 7.41 -0.27 0.52
C PRO A 25 8.22 0.31 -0.65
N VAL A 26 7.76 1.42 -1.23
CA VAL A 26 8.49 2.17 -2.28
C VAL A 26 9.11 3.47 -1.76
N HIS A 27 9.21 3.63 -0.45
CA HIS A 27 9.83 4.79 0.22
C HIS A 27 9.33 6.15 -0.26
N THR A 28 8.00 6.29 -0.54
CA THR A 28 7.44 7.58 -0.91
C THR A 28 7.57 8.55 0.26
N GLN A 29 8.21 9.69 0.05
CA GLN A 29 8.37 10.77 1.04
C GLN A 29 7.02 11.45 1.30
N ALA A 30 6.09 10.72 1.95
CA ALA A 30 4.70 11.12 2.07
C ALA A 30 4.52 12.44 2.82
N GLY A 31 5.28 12.70 3.89
CA GLY A 31 5.24 13.96 4.61
C GLY A 31 5.61 15.16 3.74
N ARG A 32 6.52 14.99 2.75
CA ARG A 32 6.90 16.05 1.81
C ARG A 32 5.72 16.47 0.94
N TYR A 33 5.07 15.55 0.22
CA TYR A 33 3.95 15.94 -0.61
C TYR A 33 2.76 16.44 0.21
N VAL A 34 2.55 15.92 1.43
CA VAL A 34 1.52 16.43 2.34
C VAL A 34 1.82 17.88 2.73
N ALA A 35 3.06 18.22 3.10
CA ALA A 35 3.46 19.60 3.41
C ALA A 35 3.24 20.54 2.22
N LEU A 36 3.63 20.11 1.01
CA LEU A 36 3.44 20.89 -0.22
C LEU A 36 1.95 21.12 -0.56
N ILE A 37 1.07 20.16 -0.25
CA ILE A 37 -0.39 20.34 -0.38
C ILE A 37 -0.87 21.44 0.56
N ALA A 38 -0.44 21.45 1.81
CA ALA A 38 -0.79 22.50 2.76
C ALA A 38 -0.37 23.88 2.25
N GLU A 39 0.79 23.98 1.61
CA GLU A 39 1.33 25.21 1.00
C GLU A 39 0.64 25.59 -0.32
N GLY A 40 -0.15 24.71 -0.93
CA GLY A 40 -0.79 24.94 -2.24
C GLY A 40 0.11 24.65 -3.44
N ARG A 41 1.26 23.99 -3.26
CA ARG A 41 2.24 23.61 -4.30
C ARG A 41 1.92 22.22 -4.85
N PHE A 42 0.78 22.09 -5.54
CA PHE A 42 0.19 20.79 -5.88
C PHE A 42 0.97 20.01 -6.95
N GLU A 43 1.55 20.69 -7.94
CA GLU A 43 2.38 20.03 -8.96
C GLU A 43 3.63 19.41 -8.34
N GLU A 44 4.32 20.14 -7.49
CA GLU A 44 5.49 19.62 -6.77
C GLU A 44 5.09 18.46 -5.85
N ALA A 45 3.97 18.58 -5.14
CA ALA A 45 3.43 17.49 -4.34
C ALA A 45 3.18 16.22 -5.18
N TYR A 46 2.65 16.40 -6.40
CA TYR A 46 2.45 15.28 -7.32
C TYR A 46 3.80 14.62 -7.70
N ARG A 47 4.84 15.39 -7.98
CA ARG A 47 6.17 14.86 -8.31
C ARG A 47 6.72 13.96 -7.21
N TYR A 48 6.62 14.38 -5.92
CA TYR A 48 6.99 13.54 -4.77
C TYR A 48 6.11 12.29 -4.63
N ALA A 49 4.81 12.40 -4.89
CA ALA A 49 3.88 11.28 -4.78
C ALA A 49 4.09 10.24 -5.88
N ARG A 50 4.45 10.69 -7.10
CA ARG A 50 4.57 9.88 -8.31
C ARG A 50 5.98 9.32 -8.52
N GLY A 51 7.04 10.09 -8.21
CA GLY A 51 8.43 9.73 -8.52
C GLY A 51 8.80 8.29 -8.12
N PRO A 52 8.68 7.89 -6.85
CA PRO A 52 8.99 6.52 -6.43
C PRO A 52 7.92 5.48 -6.77
N ASN A 53 6.72 5.92 -7.18
CA ASN A 53 5.55 5.04 -7.35
C ASN A 53 4.90 5.19 -8.74
N PRO A 54 5.22 4.33 -9.71
CA PRO A 54 4.65 4.39 -11.06
C PRO A 54 3.12 4.19 -11.11
N LEU A 55 2.49 3.72 -10.03
CA LEU A 55 1.04 3.51 -9.91
C LEU A 55 0.41 4.44 -8.86
N ALA A 56 0.84 5.71 -8.82
CA ALA A 56 0.44 6.66 -7.78
C ALA A 56 -1.06 6.95 -7.78
N SER A 57 -1.70 7.12 -8.95
CA SER A 57 -3.15 7.37 -9.07
C SER A 57 -3.99 6.20 -8.58
N ILE A 58 -3.58 4.98 -8.92
CA ILE A 58 -4.19 3.74 -8.42
C ILE A 58 -4.01 3.65 -6.90
N CYS A 59 -2.79 3.87 -6.40
CA CYS A 59 -2.52 3.85 -4.96
C CYS A 59 -3.25 4.94 -4.18
N GLY A 60 -3.53 6.09 -4.78
CA GLY A 60 -4.36 7.13 -4.19
C GLY A 60 -5.80 6.67 -3.88
N ARG A 61 -6.28 5.66 -4.61
CA ARG A 61 -7.65 5.10 -4.45
C ARG A 61 -7.70 3.83 -3.61
N VAL A 62 -6.79 2.88 -3.84
CA VAL A 62 -6.94 1.51 -3.32
C VAL A 62 -5.71 0.97 -2.59
N CYS A 63 -4.77 1.82 -2.19
CA CYS A 63 -3.64 1.41 -1.36
C CYS A 63 -4.12 1.08 0.07
N GLY A 64 -3.59 -0.01 0.65
CA GLY A 64 -3.81 -0.33 2.07
C GLY A 64 -3.05 0.56 3.05
N HIS A 65 -2.53 1.68 2.62
CA HIS A 65 -1.93 2.83 3.32
C HIS A 65 -1.11 2.54 4.60
N PRO A 66 -0.07 1.67 4.57
CA PRO A 66 0.76 1.41 5.75
C PRO A 66 1.43 2.68 6.30
N CYS A 67 1.58 3.70 5.47
CA CYS A 67 2.05 5.03 5.87
C CYS A 67 1.11 5.74 6.85
N GLU A 68 -0.20 5.54 6.78
CA GLU A 68 -1.17 6.08 7.74
C GLU A 68 -1.10 5.31 9.06
N THR A 69 -1.01 3.99 9.01
CA THR A 69 -0.83 3.15 10.21
C THR A 69 0.43 3.53 11.00
N ALA A 70 1.52 3.87 10.30
CA ALA A 70 2.77 4.29 10.92
C ALA A 70 2.82 5.80 11.24
N CYS A 71 1.80 6.58 10.88
CA CYS A 71 1.82 8.02 11.03
C CYS A 71 1.91 8.43 12.51
N ARG A 72 2.97 9.17 12.87
CA ARG A 72 3.20 9.65 14.24
C ARG A 72 2.05 10.51 14.78
N ARG A 73 1.32 11.21 13.90
CA ARG A 73 0.13 11.97 14.30
C ARG A 73 -0.90 11.08 15.02
N GLY A 74 -1.01 9.79 14.66
CA GLY A 74 -1.88 8.84 15.33
C GLY A 74 -1.58 8.57 16.81
N GLN A 75 -0.45 9.04 17.33
CA GLN A 75 -0.12 8.97 18.77
C GLN A 75 -0.76 10.12 19.55
N PHE A 76 -1.15 11.21 18.88
CA PHE A 76 -1.74 12.40 19.50
C PHE A 76 -3.25 12.44 19.32
N ASP A 77 -3.73 12.19 18.10
CA ASP A 77 -5.16 12.16 17.78
C ASP A 77 -5.46 11.03 16.76
N THR A 78 -5.44 11.35 15.46
CA THR A 78 -5.70 10.41 14.38
C THR A 78 -4.70 10.63 13.24
N PRO A 79 -4.25 9.57 12.53
CA PRO A 79 -3.31 9.68 11.42
C PRO A 79 -3.78 10.66 10.34
N ILE A 80 -2.83 11.20 9.58
CA ILE A 80 -3.13 11.99 8.38
C ILE A 80 -3.75 11.09 7.31
N SER A 81 -4.76 11.56 6.58
CA SER A 81 -5.38 10.86 5.44
C SER A 81 -4.46 10.89 4.21
N ILE A 82 -3.30 10.23 4.32
CA ILE A 82 -2.19 10.30 3.35
C ILE A 82 -2.62 9.75 1.98
N ARG A 83 -3.40 8.66 1.95
CA ARG A 83 -3.94 8.06 0.72
C ARG A 83 -4.86 9.03 -0.02
N ALA A 84 -5.79 9.65 0.70
CA ALA A 84 -6.73 10.60 0.11
C ALA A 84 -6.03 11.88 -0.38
N LEU A 85 -4.98 12.35 0.32
CA LEU A 85 -4.15 13.45 -0.14
C LEU A 85 -3.33 13.08 -1.39
N LYS A 86 -2.85 11.84 -1.50
CA LYS A 86 -2.23 11.33 -2.74
C LYS A 86 -3.25 11.34 -3.90
N ARG A 87 -4.46 10.86 -3.68
CA ARG A 87 -5.55 10.93 -4.65
C ARG A 87 -5.80 12.37 -5.11
N PHE A 88 -5.87 13.30 -4.19
CA PHE A 88 -6.09 14.72 -4.48
C PHE A 88 -5.07 15.29 -5.49
N VAL A 89 -3.78 15.00 -5.34
CA VAL A 89 -2.76 15.51 -6.27
C VAL A 89 -2.73 14.73 -7.58
N THR A 90 -3.02 13.43 -7.57
CA THR A 90 -3.05 12.63 -8.80
C THR A 90 -4.28 12.97 -9.66
N GLU A 91 -5.43 13.27 -9.09
CA GLU A 91 -6.60 13.75 -9.83
C GLU A 91 -6.36 15.10 -10.53
N ARG A 92 -5.41 15.91 -10.05
CA ARG A 92 -5.04 17.19 -10.66
C ARG A 92 -3.94 17.08 -11.68
N HIS A 93 -2.96 16.22 -11.46
CA HIS A 93 -1.70 16.17 -12.21
C HIS A 93 -1.33 14.78 -12.71
N GLY A 94 -2.07 13.74 -12.34
CA GLY A 94 -1.86 12.37 -12.82
C GLY A 94 -2.26 12.18 -14.27
N PRO A 95 -1.94 11.02 -14.87
CA PRO A 95 -2.18 10.76 -16.29
C PRO A 95 -3.67 10.70 -16.67
N GLU A 96 -4.57 10.50 -15.70
CA GLU A 96 -6.02 10.56 -15.86
C GLU A 96 -6.58 11.98 -15.77
N SER A 97 -5.79 12.95 -15.35
CA SER A 97 -6.23 14.32 -15.12
C SER A 97 -6.39 15.13 -16.41
N ARG A 98 -6.98 16.31 -16.29
CA ARG A 98 -7.09 17.26 -17.41
C ARG A 98 -5.77 17.99 -17.69
N ASN A 99 -4.88 18.07 -16.70
CA ASN A 99 -3.59 18.74 -16.77
C ASN A 99 -2.49 17.79 -16.27
N PRO A 100 -2.21 16.70 -17.02
CA PRO A 100 -1.21 15.73 -16.59
C PRO A 100 0.18 16.35 -16.61
N VAL A 101 0.95 16.03 -15.57
CA VAL A 101 2.37 16.36 -15.48
C VAL A 101 3.16 15.11 -15.83
N ASP A 102 3.86 15.15 -16.95
CA ASP A 102 4.76 14.08 -17.36
C ASP A 102 6.11 14.23 -16.63
N LEU A 103 6.51 13.19 -15.92
CA LEU A 103 7.81 13.14 -15.24
C LEU A 103 8.94 12.72 -16.21
N HIS A 104 8.59 12.12 -17.33
CA HIS A 104 9.51 11.60 -18.34
C HIS A 104 9.08 12.05 -19.74
N PRO A 105 9.13 13.36 -20.04
CA PRO A 105 8.61 13.91 -21.30
C PRO A 105 9.36 13.38 -22.52
N GLU A 106 10.58 12.90 -22.32
CA GLU A 106 11.37 12.24 -23.37
C GLU A 106 11.43 10.74 -23.09
N LYS A 107 11.18 9.95 -24.15
CA LYS A 107 11.35 8.51 -24.06
C LYS A 107 12.80 8.18 -23.72
N PRO A 108 13.07 7.36 -22.69
CA PRO A 108 14.43 6.96 -22.37
C PRO A 108 15.12 6.31 -23.58
N PRO A 109 16.40 6.64 -23.85
CA PRO A 109 17.12 6.00 -24.91
C PRO A 109 17.31 4.50 -24.63
N ALA A 110 17.17 3.66 -25.66
CA ALA A 110 17.52 2.25 -25.53
C ALA A 110 19.06 2.12 -25.47
N THR A 111 19.58 1.93 -24.25
CA THR A 111 21.02 1.83 -24.00
C THR A 111 21.53 0.40 -23.94
N HIS A 112 20.58 -0.56 -23.77
CA HIS A 112 20.86 -1.99 -23.69
C HIS A 112 20.22 -2.74 -24.86
N SER A 113 20.87 -3.82 -25.28
CA SER A 113 20.39 -4.72 -26.34
C SER A 113 19.64 -5.92 -25.79
N GLU A 114 19.83 -6.21 -24.50
CA GLU A 114 19.29 -7.36 -23.79
C GLU A 114 17.77 -7.18 -23.58
N ARG A 115 17.00 -8.07 -24.20
CA ARG A 115 15.54 -8.05 -24.10
C ARG A 115 15.08 -8.71 -22.82
N VAL A 116 14.09 -8.09 -22.15
CA VAL A 116 13.47 -8.61 -20.93
C VAL A 116 12.01 -8.94 -21.19
N ALA A 117 11.59 -10.16 -20.84
CA ALA A 117 10.19 -10.58 -20.87
C ALA A 117 9.56 -10.43 -19.46
N VAL A 118 8.40 -9.79 -19.38
CA VAL A 118 7.60 -9.67 -18.15
C VAL A 118 6.31 -10.43 -18.35
N ILE A 119 6.05 -11.45 -17.53
CA ILE A 119 4.87 -12.29 -17.62
C ILE A 119 3.83 -11.82 -16.61
N GLY A 120 2.84 -11.11 -17.08
CA GLY A 120 1.75 -10.48 -16.31
C GLY A 120 1.87 -8.97 -16.25
N SER A 121 0.76 -8.27 -16.48
CA SER A 121 0.63 -6.82 -16.42
C SER A 121 -0.03 -6.31 -15.12
N GLY A 122 0.07 -7.10 -14.03
CA GLY A 122 -0.33 -6.64 -12.70
C GLY A 122 0.65 -5.60 -12.12
N PRO A 123 0.41 -5.14 -10.88
CA PRO A 123 1.21 -4.08 -10.25
C PRO A 123 2.72 -4.34 -10.30
N ALA A 124 3.16 -5.57 -9.99
CA ALA A 124 4.59 -5.93 -10.00
C ALA A 124 5.17 -5.88 -11.42
N GLY A 125 4.46 -6.45 -12.41
CA GLY A 125 4.91 -6.46 -13.80
C GLY A 125 4.97 -5.07 -14.42
N LEU A 126 3.97 -4.23 -14.18
CA LEU A 126 3.94 -2.84 -14.64
C LEU A 126 5.05 -2.00 -14.00
N ALA A 127 5.28 -2.15 -12.69
CA ALA A 127 6.35 -1.42 -12.00
C ALA A 127 7.73 -1.86 -12.48
N ALA A 128 7.94 -3.16 -12.71
CA ALA A 128 9.18 -3.68 -13.27
C ALA A 128 9.42 -3.18 -14.71
N ALA A 129 8.38 -3.20 -15.54
CA ALA A 129 8.48 -2.72 -16.91
C ALA A 129 8.79 -1.22 -16.98
N HIS A 130 8.20 -0.41 -16.09
CA HIS A 130 8.51 1.01 -15.93
C HIS A 130 9.99 1.22 -15.61
N ASP A 131 10.51 0.60 -14.55
CA ASP A 131 11.87 0.84 -14.10
C ASP A 131 12.93 0.26 -15.05
N LEU A 132 12.64 -0.88 -15.70
CA LEU A 132 13.51 -1.44 -16.75
C LEU A 132 13.57 -0.55 -17.99
N ALA A 133 12.43 0.03 -18.40
CA ALA A 133 12.38 0.98 -19.50
C ALA A 133 13.19 2.24 -19.20
N LEU A 134 13.07 2.79 -17.98
CA LEU A 134 13.88 3.93 -17.52
C LEU A 134 15.39 3.62 -17.50
N ARG A 135 15.76 2.35 -17.30
CA ARG A 135 17.15 1.87 -17.39
C ARG A 135 17.61 1.62 -18.84
N GLY A 136 16.72 1.77 -19.83
CA GLY A 136 17.03 1.63 -21.24
C GLY A 136 16.97 0.20 -21.78
N TYR A 137 16.32 -0.74 -21.09
CA TYR A 137 16.09 -2.10 -21.57
C TYR A 137 14.88 -2.20 -22.51
N PRO A 138 14.94 -2.96 -23.60
CA PRO A 138 13.77 -3.36 -24.39
C PRO A 138 12.92 -4.36 -23.60
N VAL A 139 11.71 -3.96 -23.19
CA VAL A 139 10.81 -4.76 -22.39
C VAL A 139 9.60 -5.19 -23.22
N THR A 140 9.19 -6.46 -23.10
CA THR A 140 7.92 -6.98 -23.61
C THR A 140 7.11 -7.56 -22.47
N ILE A 141 5.88 -7.05 -22.27
CA ILE A 141 4.92 -7.55 -21.29
C ILE A 141 3.98 -8.52 -21.98
N PHE A 142 3.85 -9.73 -21.46
CA PHE A 142 2.90 -10.76 -21.90
C PHE A 142 1.75 -10.85 -20.90
N GLU A 143 0.54 -10.53 -21.33
CA GLU A 143 -0.66 -10.56 -20.52
C GLU A 143 -1.66 -11.58 -21.04
N ALA A 144 -2.11 -12.48 -20.17
CA ALA A 144 -3.06 -13.54 -20.52
C ALA A 144 -4.47 -13.00 -20.81
N ALA A 145 -4.86 -11.90 -20.15
CA ALA A 145 -6.17 -11.29 -20.31
C ALA A 145 -6.25 -10.40 -21.57
N PRO A 146 -7.47 -10.10 -22.04
CA PRO A 146 -7.69 -9.14 -23.14
C PRO A 146 -7.49 -7.68 -22.69
N VAL A 147 -7.24 -7.44 -21.41
CA VAL A 147 -7.05 -6.12 -20.80
C VAL A 147 -5.84 -6.12 -19.87
N PRO A 148 -5.07 -5.03 -19.79
CA PRO A 148 -3.94 -4.92 -18.88
C PRO A 148 -4.39 -4.53 -17.47
N GLY A 149 -3.49 -4.72 -16.49
CA GLY A 149 -3.65 -4.29 -15.12
C GLY A 149 -3.79 -5.45 -14.12
N GLY A 150 -3.95 -6.70 -14.60
CA GLY A 150 -4.14 -7.85 -13.72
C GLY A 150 -5.29 -7.64 -12.73
N MET A 151 -5.08 -7.92 -11.45
CA MET A 151 -6.12 -7.78 -10.43
C MET A 151 -6.57 -6.34 -10.18
N LEU A 152 -5.83 -5.32 -10.60
CA LEU A 152 -6.30 -3.92 -10.59
C LEU A 152 -7.51 -3.72 -11.51
N HIS A 153 -7.56 -4.44 -12.63
CA HIS A 153 -8.66 -4.40 -13.57
C HIS A 153 -9.69 -5.52 -13.30
N LEU A 154 -9.21 -6.73 -13.05
CA LEU A 154 -10.03 -7.95 -13.02
C LEU A 154 -10.61 -8.24 -11.64
N GLY A 155 -9.93 -7.86 -10.57
CA GLY A 155 -10.31 -8.18 -9.18
C GLY A 155 -10.98 -7.02 -8.46
N ILE A 156 -10.40 -5.81 -8.53
CA ILE A 156 -10.93 -4.65 -7.82
C ILE A 156 -12.16 -4.11 -8.54
N PRO A 157 -13.30 -3.92 -7.86
CA PRO A 157 -14.50 -3.38 -8.49
C PRO A 157 -14.32 -1.95 -9.02
N GLU A 158 -15.00 -1.63 -10.12
CA GLU A 158 -14.87 -0.33 -10.78
C GLU A 158 -15.32 0.84 -9.91
N TYR A 159 -16.30 0.63 -9.02
CA TYR A 159 -16.76 1.66 -8.09
C TYR A 159 -15.70 2.07 -7.03
N ARG A 160 -14.61 1.29 -6.88
CA ARG A 160 -13.43 1.62 -6.06
C ARG A 160 -12.26 2.11 -6.89
N LEU A 161 -12.08 1.52 -8.07
CA LEU A 161 -10.98 1.84 -8.97
C LEU A 161 -11.50 1.98 -10.41
N PRO A 162 -11.80 3.18 -10.87
CA PRO A 162 -12.28 3.45 -12.22
C PRO A 162 -11.31 2.92 -13.30
N ARG A 163 -11.85 2.36 -14.37
CA ARG A 163 -11.06 1.71 -15.42
C ARG A 163 -10.21 2.69 -16.23
N ASP A 164 -10.68 3.91 -16.40
CA ASP A 164 -9.95 5.00 -17.06
C ASP A 164 -8.66 5.36 -16.31
N VAL A 165 -8.65 5.32 -14.98
CA VAL A 165 -7.47 5.53 -14.13
C VAL A 165 -6.43 4.43 -14.37
N VAL A 166 -6.85 3.16 -14.35
CA VAL A 166 -5.96 2.03 -14.61
C VAL A 166 -5.36 2.14 -16.01
N GLN A 167 -6.20 2.41 -17.01
CA GLN A 167 -5.77 2.54 -18.40
C GLN A 167 -4.84 3.74 -18.61
N ALA A 168 -5.08 4.87 -17.92
CA ALA A 168 -4.22 6.04 -18.03
C ALA A 168 -2.82 5.75 -17.51
N GLN A 169 -2.70 5.10 -16.34
CA GLN A 169 -1.39 4.72 -15.80
C GLN A 169 -0.68 3.66 -16.65
N VAL A 170 -1.41 2.69 -17.18
CA VAL A 170 -0.81 1.71 -18.12
C VAL A 170 -0.28 2.42 -19.36
N ARG A 171 -1.06 3.35 -19.97
CA ARG A 171 -0.60 4.12 -21.14
C ARG A 171 0.65 4.94 -20.83
N GLU A 172 0.72 5.58 -19.66
CA GLU A 172 1.91 6.32 -19.22
C GLU A 172 3.14 5.42 -19.16
N ILE A 173 3.04 4.22 -18.61
CA ILE A 173 4.13 3.25 -18.56
C ILE A 173 4.54 2.78 -19.98
N LEU A 174 3.56 2.46 -20.82
CA LEU A 174 3.85 2.02 -22.20
C LEU A 174 4.47 3.12 -23.06
N ALA A 175 4.20 4.39 -22.77
CA ALA A 175 4.82 5.52 -23.46
C ALA A 175 6.36 5.56 -23.27
N LEU A 176 6.88 4.98 -22.18
CA LEU A 176 8.31 4.82 -21.95
C LEU A 176 8.98 3.80 -22.89
N GLY A 177 8.19 2.95 -23.58
CA GLY A 177 8.67 2.04 -24.61
C GLY A 177 8.40 0.56 -24.46
N PRO A 178 7.90 0.04 -23.34
CA PRO A 178 7.53 -1.37 -23.24
C PRO A 178 6.49 -1.77 -24.29
N ASP A 179 6.67 -2.94 -24.91
CA ASP A 179 5.69 -3.58 -25.77
C ASP A 179 4.71 -4.40 -24.93
N LEU A 180 3.40 -4.33 -25.22
CA LEU A 180 2.36 -5.07 -24.50
C LEU A 180 1.67 -6.05 -25.44
N ARG A 181 1.75 -7.34 -25.13
CA ARG A 181 1.08 -8.43 -25.84
C ARG A 181 -0.06 -9.00 -25.00
N LEU A 182 -1.27 -8.59 -25.30
CA LEU A 182 -2.50 -9.12 -24.70
C LEU A 182 -2.85 -10.50 -25.27
N ASN A 183 -3.73 -11.25 -24.57
CA ASN A 183 -4.13 -12.60 -24.94
C ASN A 183 -2.93 -13.54 -25.15
N SER A 184 -1.87 -13.33 -24.39
CA SER A 184 -0.58 -14.04 -24.48
C SER A 184 -0.28 -14.76 -23.16
N ARG A 185 -0.88 -15.94 -23.00
CA ARG A 185 -0.79 -16.71 -21.75
C ARG A 185 0.46 -17.60 -21.75
N LEU A 186 1.26 -17.54 -20.69
CA LEU A 186 2.32 -18.53 -20.46
C LEU A 186 1.67 -19.92 -20.31
N GLY A 187 2.13 -20.87 -21.12
CA GLY A 187 1.50 -22.19 -21.33
C GLY A 187 1.05 -22.38 -22.77
N ASP A 188 0.64 -21.32 -23.49
CA ASP A 188 0.47 -21.30 -24.94
C ASP A 188 1.84 -21.21 -25.64
N PHE A 189 2.82 -20.64 -24.96
CA PHE A 189 4.26 -20.64 -25.26
C PHE A 189 5.05 -21.02 -24.01
N SER A 190 6.28 -21.46 -24.17
CA SER A 190 7.16 -21.88 -23.08
C SER A 190 8.24 -20.83 -22.74
N LEU A 191 8.96 -21.04 -21.64
CA LEU A 191 10.14 -20.22 -21.30
C LEU A 191 11.26 -20.40 -22.34
N ASP A 192 11.37 -21.60 -22.95
CA ASP A 192 12.36 -21.86 -23.99
C ASP A 192 12.02 -21.12 -25.29
N ASP A 193 10.75 -20.95 -25.63
CA ASP A 193 10.34 -20.11 -26.77
C ASP A 193 10.77 -18.66 -26.56
N LEU A 194 10.61 -18.12 -25.34
CA LEU A 194 11.10 -16.77 -25.01
C LEU A 194 12.62 -16.66 -25.13
N ARG A 195 13.36 -17.66 -24.66
CA ARG A 195 14.82 -17.71 -24.81
C ARG A 195 15.22 -17.79 -26.28
N ALA A 196 14.51 -18.56 -27.08
CA ALA A 196 14.71 -18.65 -28.53
C ALA A 196 14.40 -17.34 -29.26
N GLU A 197 13.38 -16.58 -28.79
CA GLU A 197 13.09 -15.23 -29.26
C GLU A 197 14.16 -14.20 -28.86
N GLY A 198 15.14 -14.56 -28.03
CA GLY A 198 16.27 -13.72 -27.64
C GLY A 198 16.11 -12.96 -26.33
N PHE A 199 15.08 -13.25 -25.52
CA PHE A 199 14.96 -12.70 -24.17
C PHE A 199 16.09 -13.25 -23.27
N LYS A 200 16.77 -12.34 -22.54
CA LYS A 200 17.93 -12.66 -21.69
C LYS A 200 17.56 -12.77 -20.22
N ALA A 201 16.46 -12.14 -19.83
CA ALA A 201 15.86 -12.30 -18.51
C ALA A 201 14.34 -12.41 -18.66
N ILE A 202 13.72 -13.16 -17.74
CA ILE A 202 12.27 -13.39 -17.68
C ILE A 202 11.81 -13.11 -16.27
N LEU A 203 10.81 -12.23 -16.11
CA LEU A 203 10.16 -11.94 -14.83
C LEU A 203 8.79 -12.58 -14.80
N LEU A 204 8.54 -13.46 -13.84
CA LEU A 204 7.23 -14.03 -13.54
C LEU A 204 6.48 -13.11 -12.57
N ALA A 205 5.42 -12.44 -13.06
CA ALA A 205 4.62 -11.48 -12.30
C ALA A 205 3.10 -11.70 -12.51
N PHE A 206 2.68 -12.95 -12.76
CA PHE A 206 1.29 -13.29 -13.11
C PHE A 206 0.35 -13.42 -11.89
N GLY A 207 0.85 -13.21 -10.67
CA GLY A 207 0.04 -13.09 -9.46
C GLY A 207 -0.74 -14.35 -9.06
N LEU A 208 -1.84 -14.14 -8.30
CA LEU A 208 -2.75 -15.17 -7.80
C LEU A 208 -4.15 -14.91 -8.35
N HIS A 209 -4.60 -15.69 -9.31
CA HIS A 209 -5.85 -15.45 -10.03
C HIS A 209 -6.91 -16.55 -9.88
N ARG A 210 -6.62 -17.58 -9.08
CA ARG A 210 -7.59 -18.62 -8.73
C ARG A 210 -8.08 -18.44 -7.30
N SER A 211 -9.36 -18.67 -7.04
CA SER A 211 -9.88 -18.80 -5.67
C SER A 211 -9.36 -20.05 -5.00
N ARG A 212 -9.11 -19.98 -3.71
CA ARG A 212 -9.07 -21.19 -2.88
C ARG A 212 -10.46 -21.80 -2.81
N ASP A 213 -10.53 -23.12 -2.77
CA ASP A 213 -11.78 -23.86 -2.69
C ASP A 213 -11.95 -24.54 -1.33
N LEU A 214 -13.20 -24.81 -0.96
CA LEU A 214 -13.58 -25.58 0.21
C LEU A 214 -14.24 -26.88 -0.24
N MET A 215 -13.61 -28.00 0.13
CA MET A 215 -14.15 -29.34 -0.12
C MET A 215 -15.20 -29.68 0.95
N LEU A 216 -16.36 -29.02 0.87
CA LEU A 216 -17.48 -29.22 1.77
C LEU A 216 -18.62 -29.97 1.08
N PRO A 217 -19.46 -30.71 1.84
CA PRO A 217 -20.67 -31.34 1.29
C PRO A 217 -21.53 -30.33 0.52
N GLY A 218 -21.98 -30.70 -0.66
CA GLY A 218 -22.82 -29.86 -1.51
C GLY A 218 -22.06 -28.80 -2.33
N ARG A 219 -20.72 -28.84 -2.41
CA ARG A 219 -19.91 -27.90 -3.19
C ARG A 219 -20.30 -27.82 -4.68
N ASP A 220 -20.81 -28.93 -5.23
CA ASP A 220 -21.18 -29.06 -6.65
C ASP A 220 -22.60 -28.58 -6.96
N LEU A 221 -23.34 -28.05 -5.98
CA LEU A 221 -24.68 -27.52 -6.19
C LEU A 221 -24.65 -26.29 -7.09
N ASP A 222 -25.65 -26.21 -7.98
CA ASP A 222 -25.88 -24.99 -8.76
C ASP A 222 -26.20 -23.82 -7.82
N GLY A 223 -25.47 -22.73 -7.96
CA GLY A 223 -25.50 -21.56 -7.05
C GLY A 223 -24.27 -21.43 -6.16
N VAL A 224 -23.33 -22.40 -6.14
CA VAL A 224 -22.05 -22.27 -5.41
C VAL A 224 -20.94 -21.87 -6.38
N ILE A 225 -20.42 -20.65 -6.24
CA ILE A 225 -19.43 -20.04 -7.14
C ILE A 225 -18.21 -19.52 -6.38
N THR A 226 -17.13 -19.20 -7.09
CA THR A 226 -15.92 -18.63 -6.49
C THR A 226 -15.89 -17.12 -6.63
N GLY A 227 -15.26 -16.42 -5.64
CA GLY A 227 -15.20 -14.97 -5.59
C GLY A 227 -14.36 -14.35 -6.72
N THR A 228 -13.26 -15.01 -7.11
CA THR A 228 -12.44 -14.50 -8.22
C THR A 228 -13.16 -14.61 -9.56
N ASP A 229 -13.86 -15.73 -9.84
CA ASP A 229 -14.64 -15.88 -11.06
C ASP A 229 -15.79 -14.88 -11.10
N PHE A 230 -16.45 -14.66 -9.96
CA PHE A 230 -17.51 -13.67 -9.84
C PHE A 230 -17.01 -12.25 -10.16
N LEU A 231 -15.93 -11.79 -9.49
CA LEU A 231 -15.38 -10.45 -9.71
C LEU A 231 -14.81 -10.28 -11.12
N LEU A 232 -14.08 -11.27 -11.63
CA LEU A 232 -13.51 -11.23 -12.97
C LEU A 232 -14.62 -11.02 -14.03
N ASN A 233 -15.69 -11.81 -13.96
CA ASN A 233 -16.78 -11.68 -14.92
C ASN A 233 -17.54 -10.36 -14.73
N ALA A 234 -17.82 -9.94 -13.48
CA ALA A 234 -18.46 -8.66 -13.21
C ALA A 234 -17.64 -7.49 -13.77
N ASN A 235 -16.33 -7.51 -13.57
CA ASN A 235 -15.41 -6.47 -14.03
C ASN A 235 -15.14 -6.48 -15.55
N LEU A 236 -15.37 -7.60 -16.22
CA LEU A 236 -15.38 -7.69 -17.69
C LEU A 236 -16.73 -7.32 -18.31
N GLY A 237 -17.70 -6.94 -17.48
CA GLY A 237 -19.03 -6.51 -17.94
C GLY A 237 -20.01 -7.66 -18.17
N TYR A 238 -19.65 -8.90 -17.83
CA TYR A 238 -20.59 -10.01 -17.90
C TYR A 238 -21.58 -9.95 -16.72
N ARG A 239 -22.86 -10.09 -17.04
CA ARG A 239 -23.91 -10.14 -16.01
C ARG A 239 -24.15 -11.57 -15.57
N PHE A 240 -23.85 -11.87 -14.30
CA PHE A 240 -24.30 -13.09 -13.66
C PHE A 240 -25.74 -12.96 -13.20
N SER A 241 -26.51 -14.02 -13.35
CA SER A 241 -27.77 -14.13 -12.63
C SER A 241 -27.45 -14.67 -11.23
N ILE A 242 -27.36 -13.76 -10.28
CA ILE A 242 -27.33 -14.13 -8.85
C ILE A 242 -28.75 -14.13 -8.30
N GLY A 243 -28.99 -14.97 -7.31
CA GLY A 243 -30.30 -15.11 -6.70
C GLY A 243 -30.73 -13.95 -5.81
N SER A 244 -31.81 -14.16 -5.07
CA SER A 244 -32.37 -13.15 -4.16
C SER A 244 -31.70 -13.15 -2.79
N SER A 245 -31.13 -14.26 -2.37
CA SER A 245 -30.40 -14.38 -1.09
C SER A 245 -28.99 -14.90 -1.37
N VAL A 246 -27.99 -14.01 -1.18
CA VAL A 246 -26.58 -14.29 -1.47
C VAL A 246 -25.82 -14.40 -0.15
N VAL A 247 -24.99 -15.43 -0.01
CA VAL A 247 -24.04 -15.56 1.10
C VAL A 247 -22.61 -15.54 0.56
N VAL A 248 -21.80 -14.59 1.05
CA VAL A 248 -20.36 -14.51 0.79
C VAL A 248 -19.59 -15.13 1.95
N ILE A 249 -18.69 -16.06 1.66
CA ILE A 249 -17.90 -16.75 2.68
C ILE A 249 -16.48 -16.19 2.68
N GLY A 250 -16.08 -15.54 3.76
CA GLY A 250 -14.76 -14.93 3.96
C GLY A 250 -14.84 -13.61 4.72
N GLY A 251 -13.73 -13.17 5.36
CA GLY A 251 -13.65 -11.96 6.21
C GLY A 251 -12.68 -10.89 5.70
N GLY A 252 -12.01 -11.09 4.55
CA GLY A 252 -11.02 -10.14 4.00
C GLY A 252 -11.59 -9.13 3.00
N ASN A 253 -10.77 -8.17 2.56
CA ASN A 253 -11.16 -7.12 1.61
C ASN A 253 -11.78 -7.67 0.31
N VAL A 254 -11.29 -8.82 -0.21
CA VAL A 254 -11.87 -9.46 -1.39
C VAL A 254 -13.31 -9.93 -1.13
N ALA A 255 -13.60 -10.41 0.08
CA ALA A 255 -14.96 -10.81 0.45
C ALA A 255 -15.90 -9.59 0.54
N ILE A 256 -15.41 -8.47 1.06
CA ILE A 256 -16.15 -7.18 1.05
C ILE A 256 -16.41 -6.73 -0.39
N ASP A 257 -15.41 -6.77 -1.27
CA ASP A 257 -15.56 -6.41 -2.68
C ASP A 257 -16.61 -7.30 -3.39
N VAL A 258 -16.58 -8.61 -3.14
CA VAL A 258 -17.57 -9.59 -3.64
C VAL A 258 -18.96 -9.23 -3.13
N ALA A 259 -19.12 -9.00 -1.84
CA ALA A 259 -20.42 -8.70 -1.22
C ALA A 259 -21.02 -7.39 -1.75
N ARG A 260 -20.23 -6.31 -1.80
CA ARG A 260 -20.66 -5.02 -2.34
C ARG A 260 -20.98 -5.09 -3.84
N THR A 261 -20.23 -5.88 -4.61
CA THR A 261 -20.53 -6.13 -6.03
C THR A 261 -21.84 -6.90 -6.19
N ALA A 262 -22.09 -7.90 -5.34
CA ALA A 262 -23.34 -8.66 -5.35
C ALA A 262 -24.54 -7.76 -5.03
N LEU A 263 -24.45 -6.88 -4.03
CA LEU A 263 -25.48 -5.87 -3.72
C LEU A 263 -25.83 -5.02 -4.95
N ARG A 264 -24.81 -4.50 -5.67
CA ARG A 264 -25.01 -3.68 -6.87
C ARG A 264 -25.62 -4.47 -8.03
N GLN A 265 -25.24 -5.71 -8.21
CA GLN A 265 -25.85 -6.57 -9.23
C GLN A 265 -27.32 -6.88 -8.92
N GLN A 266 -27.66 -7.14 -7.66
CA GLN A 266 -29.05 -7.31 -7.25
C GLN A 266 -29.88 -6.06 -7.49
N GLN A 267 -29.33 -4.86 -7.22
CA GLN A 267 -29.97 -3.59 -7.54
C GLN A 267 -30.26 -3.45 -9.05
N SER A 268 -29.25 -3.72 -9.86
CA SER A 268 -29.39 -3.66 -11.34
C SER A 268 -30.43 -4.65 -11.86
N GLN A 269 -30.45 -5.89 -11.38
CA GLN A 269 -31.43 -6.90 -11.77
C GLN A 269 -32.86 -6.51 -11.38
N THR A 270 -33.03 -5.92 -10.18
CA THR A 270 -34.33 -5.44 -9.70
C THR A 270 -34.80 -4.27 -10.55
N LEU A 271 -33.93 -3.32 -10.85
CA LEU A 271 -34.22 -2.18 -11.71
C LEU A 271 -34.63 -2.62 -13.14
N ASP A 272 -33.87 -3.56 -13.73
CA ASP A 272 -34.18 -4.12 -15.05
C ASP A 272 -35.55 -4.82 -15.07
N ALA A 273 -35.85 -5.60 -14.03
CA ALA A 273 -37.14 -6.28 -13.91
C ALA A 273 -38.31 -5.31 -13.76
N LEU A 274 -38.16 -4.28 -12.91
CA LEU A 274 -39.16 -3.24 -12.71
C LEU A 274 -39.32 -2.38 -13.97
N SER A 275 -38.22 -2.04 -14.66
CA SER A 275 -38.25 -1.29 -15.93
C SER A 275 -39.06 -2.02 -17.01
N LYS A 276 -38.81 -3.33 -17.18
CA LYS A 276 -39.54 -4.17 -18.13
C LYS A 276 -41.02 -4.32 -17.77
N SER A 277 -41.35 -4.29 -16.48
CA SER A 277 -42.73 -4.48 -15.99
C SER A 277 -43.55 -3.20 -15.97
N LEU A 278 -42.91 -2.06 -15.69
CA LEU A 278 -43.61 -0.81 -15.37
C LEU A 278 -43.46 0.29 -16.44
N LEU A 279 -42.39 0.24 -17.26
CA LEU A 279 -42.18 1.27 -18.28
C LEU A 279 -42.78 0.88 -19.62
N PRO A 280 -43.57 1.77 -20.25
CA PRO A 280 -44.07 1.57 -21.61
C PRO A 280 -42.94 1.54 -22.65
N ASP A 281 -43.06 0.67 -23.65
CA ASP A 281 -42.07 0.57 -24.76
C ASP A 281 -41.90 1.81 -25.61
N ARG A 282 -42.81 2.78 -25.47
CA ARG A 282 -42.93 3.98 -26.38
C ARG A 282 -42.48 5.28 -25.71
N LEU A 283 -41.71 5.26 -24.66
CA LEU A 283 -41.17 6.48 -24.05
C LEU A 283 -40.05 7.09 -24.90
N THR A 284 -40.08 8.42 -25.06
CA THR A 284 -38.93 9.17 -25.58
C THR A 284 -37.74 9.11 -24.59
N ASP A 285 -36.51 9.35 -25.08
CA ASP A 285 -35.31 9.28 -24.21
C ASP A 285 -35.41 10.17 -22.95
N PRO A 286 -35.87 11.46 -23.02
CA PRO A 286 -36.03 12.28 -21.83
C PRO A 286 -37.11 11.76 -20.86
N GLU A 287 -38.24 11.24 -21.39
CA GLU A 287 -39.28 10.65 -20.54
C GLU A 287 -38.82 9.38 -19.86
N ARG A 288 -38.02 8.57 -20.57
CA ARG A 288 -37.41 7.37 -20.03
C ARG A 288 -36.41 7.70 -18.90
N ASP A 289 -35.60 8.75 -19.07
CA ASP A 289 -34.65 9.20 -18.04
C ASP A 289 -35.36 9.66 -16.75
N VAL A 290 -36.47 10.36 -16.84
CA VAL A 290 -37.28 10.78 -15.69
C VAL A 290 -37.91 9.55 -15.02
N ALA A 291 -38.54 8.68 -15.80
CA ALA A 291 -39.18 7.48 -15.28
C ALA A 291 -38.15 6.50 -14.64
N MET A 292 -36.94 6.42 -15.19
CA MET A 292 -35.84 5.60 -14.60
C MET A 292 -35.39 6.15 -13.26
N LYS A 293 -35.35 7.46 -13.03
CA LYS A 293 -35.04 8.05 -11.71
C LYS A 293 -36.08 7.67 -10.66
N GLU A 294 -37.36 7.77 -11.01
CA GLU A 294 -38.45 7.34 -10.10
C GLU A 294 -38.39 5.83 -9.82
N LEU A 295 -38.07 5.03 -10.84
CA LEU A 295 -37.94 3.59 -10.71
C LEU A 295 -36.75 3.17 -9.82
N MET A 296 -35.66 3.95 -9.82
CA MET A 296 -34.54 3.78 -8.90
C MET A 296 -34.97 3.90 -7.44
N ASP A 297 -35.84 4.87 -7.11
CA ASP A 297 -36.34 5.02 -5.73
C ASP A 297 -37.27 3.87 -5.32
N VAL A 298 -38.09 3.37 -6.24
CA VAL A 298 -38.89 2.16 -6.03
C VAL A 298 -38.01 0.94 -5.82
N THR A 299 -36.95 0.79 -6.62
CA THR A 299 -35.98 -0.31 -6.48
C THR A 299 -35.29 -0.29 -5.12
N ARG A 300 -34.83 0.88 -4.68
CA ARG A 300 -34.21 1.05 -3.35
C ARG A 300 -35.19 0.72 -2.22
N THR A 301 -36.44 1.13 -2.36
CA THR A 301 -37.48 0.81 -1.38
C THR A 301 -37.72 -0.69 -1.33
N ALA A 302 -37.80 -1.37 -2.46
CA ALA A 302 -37.96 -2.83 -2.52
C ALA A 302 -36.79 -3.57 -1.85
N LEU A 303 -35.56 -3.11 -2.08
CA LEU A 303 -34.36 -3.70 -1.44
C LEU A 303 -34.34 -3.46 0.07
N ARG A 304 -34.70 -2.25 0.55
CA ARG A 304 -34.82 -1.94 1.97
C ARG A 304 -35.89 -2.76 2.68
N LEU A 305 -36.91 -3.18 1.97
CA LEU A 305 -37.95 -4.07 2.49
C LEU A 305 -37.57 -5.56 2.45
N GLY A 306 -36.30 -5.89 2.14
CA GLY A 306 -35.80 -7.25 2.17
C GLY A 306 -36.14 -8.08 0.93
N ALA A 307 -36.45 -7.43 -0.21
CA ALA A 307 -36.69 -8.15 -1.46
C ALA A 307 -35.47 -8.94 -1.94
N ARG A 308 -34.25 -8.51 -1.56
CA ARG A 308 -32.97 -9.18 -1.83
C ARG A 308 -32.00 -8.89 -0.71
N GLU A 309 -31.21 -9.89 -0.33
CA GLU A 309 -30.29 -9.80 0.81
C GLU A 309 -28.91 -10.35 0.44
N VAL A 310 -27.86 -9.67 0.92
CA VAL A 310 -26.48 -10.18 0.88
C VAL A 310 -25.98 -10.34 2.30
N HIS A 311 -25.55 -11.54 2.61
CA HIS A 311 -24.96 -11.93 3.89
C HIS A 311 -23.46 -12.23 3.70
N MET A 312 -22.66 -11.96 4.71
CA MET A 312 -21.26 -12.37 4.76
C MET A 312 -21.03 -13.22 6.01
N VAL A 313 -20.37 -14.36 5.85
CA VAL A 313 -20.02 -15.28 6.94
C VAL A 313 -18.50 -15.37 7.02
N CYS A 314 -17.92 -15.17 8.21
CA CYS A 314 -16.49 -15.27 8.44
C CYS A 314 -16.16 -15.96 9.77
N LEU A 315 -15.00 -16.60 9.81
CA LEU A 315 -14.50 -17.31 10.99
C LEU A 315 -14.16 -16.36 12.12
N GLU A 316 -13.62 -15.21 11.78
CA GLU A 316 -13.14 -14.18 12.67
C GLU A 316 -14.29 -13.52 13.43
N SER A 317 -14.03 -13.06 14.65
CA SER A 317 -14.91 -12.10 15.33
C SER A 317 -14.91 -10.76 14.58
N ARG A 318 -15.88 -9.88 14.84
CA ARG A 318 -15.96 -8.57 14.18
C ARG A 318 -14.67 -7.76 14.33
N ALA A 319 -14.02 -7.84 15.49
CA ALA A 319 -12.78 -7.11 15.78
C ALA A 319 -11.53 -7.72 15.13
N GLU A 320 -11.59 -9.01 14.76
CA GLU A 320 -10.45 -9.74 14.17
C GLU A 320 -10.55 -9.87 12.65
N MET A 321 -11.60 -9.33 12.04
CA MET A 321 -11.78 -9.37 10.59
C MET A 321 -10.58 -8.74 9.88
N PRO A 322 -9.96 -9.42 8.90
CA PRO A 322 -8.77 -8.89 8.22
C PRO A 322 -9.07 -7.81 7.17
N ALA A 323 -10.34 -7.52 6.89
CA ALA A 323 -10.72 -6.41 6.04
C ALA A 323 -10.50 -5.07 6.76
N PHE A 324 -10.22 -4.01 6.00
CA PHE A 324 -10.09 -2.67 6.57
C PHE A 324 -11.41 -2.20 7.17
N GLU A 325 -11.34 -1.55 8.34
CA GLU A 325 -12.52 -1.09 9.08
C GLU A 325 -13.42 -0.18 8.22
N GLU A 326 -12.80 0.74 7.49
CA GLU A 326 -13.49 1.67 6.58
C GLU A 326 -14.29 0.93 5.49
N GLU A 327 -13.76 -0.18 4.96
CA GLU A 327 -14.44 -1.00 3.95
C GLU A 327 -15.61 -1.79 4.55
N ILE A 328 -15.45 -2.24 5.80
CA ILE A 328 -16.52 -2.95 6.52
C ILE A 328 -17.66 -1.97 6.82
N ASP A 329 -17.36 -0.78 7.32
CA ASP A 329 -18.35 0.23 7.65
C ASP A 329 -19.12 0.68 6.40
N GLU A 330 -18.43 0.93 5.29
CA GLU A 330 -19.08 1.24 4.02
C GLU A 330 -20.02 0.12 3.53
N ALA A 331 -19.60 -1.14 3.71
CA ALA A 331 -20.41 -2.28 3.30
C ALA A 331 -21.67 -2.44 4.17
N LEU A 332 -21.54 -2.19 5.48
CA LEU A 332 -22.67 -2.17 6.42
C LEU A 332 -23.66 -1.05 6.07
N ASP A 333 -23.16 0.15 5.77
CA ASP A 333 -23.97 1.29 5.30
C ASP A 333 -24.74 0.95 4.01
N GLU A 334 -24.12 0.18 3.11
CA GLU A 334 -24.76 -0.29 1.87
C GLU A 334 -25.78 -1.43 2.09
N GLY A 335 -25.90 -1.95 3.32
CA GLY A 335 -26.89 -2.94 3.71
C GLY A 335 -26.40 -4.39 3.77
N LEU A 336 -25.07 -4.62 3.76
CA LEU A 336 -24.50 -5.94 4.01
C LEU A 336 -24.81 -6.41 5.43
N LYS A 337 -25.20 -7.69 5.56
CA LYS A 337 -25.41 -8.34 6.86
C LYS A 337 -24.23 -9.25 7.16
N ILE A 338 -23.44 -8.94 8.20
CA ILE A 338 -22.26 -9.72 8.57
C ILE A 338 -22.59 -10.68 9.71
N HIS A 339 -22.19 -11.95 9.58
CA HIS A 339 -22.27 -13.01 10.56
C HIS A 339 -20.84 -13.42 10.98
N PRO A 340 -20.22 -12.72 11.93
CA PRO A 340 -18.88 -13.04 12.40
C PRO A 340 -18.88 -14.28 13.30
N SER A 341 -17.69 -14.83 13.54
CA SER A 341 -17.48 -16.03 14.36
C SER A 341 -18.29 -17.25 13.87
N ARG A 342 -18.45 -17.40 12.55
CA ARG A 342 -19.14 -18.53 11.95
C ARG A 342 -18.36 -19.13 10.81
N GLY A 343 -18.18 -20.45 10.84
CA GLY A 343 -17.56 -21.25 9.77
C GLY A 343 -18.60 -21.98 8.91
N PRO A 344 -18.36 -22.13 7.61
CA PRO A 344 -19.17 -22.97 6.74
C PRO A 344 -18.94 -24.44 7.06
N ARG A 345 -20.01 -25.24 7.15
CA ARG A 345 -19.97 -26.70 7.38
C ARG A 345 -20.41 -27.51 6.17
N GLY A 346 -21.37 -26.98 5.41
CA GLY A 346 -21.88 -27.64 4.21
C GLY A 346 -22.90 -26.77 3.48
N PHE A 347 -23.11 -27.10 2.22
CA PHE A 347 -24.13 -26.47 1.38
C PHE A 347 -25.37 -27.35 1.33
N VAL A 348 -26.50 -26.78 1.69
CA VAL A 348 -27.80 -27.47 1.71
C VAL A 348 -28.44 -27.35 0.35
N GLY A 349 -28.73 -28.50 -0.27
CA GLY A 349 -29.30 -28.55 -1.61
C GLY A 349 -30.77 -28.97 -1.65
N LYS A 350 -31.51 -28.44 -2.64
CA LYS A 350 -32.85 -28.89 -3.02
C LYS A 350 -32.95 -28.96 -4.53
N ASN A 351 -33.27 -30.17 -5.04
CA ASN A 351 -33.38 -30.42 -6.47
C ASN A 351 -32.12 -30.05 -7.29
N GLY A 352 -30.93 -30.30 -6.75
CA GLY A 352 -29.65 -29.97 -7.40
C GLY A 352 -29.23 -28.50 -7.32
N LYS A 353 -30.02 -27.63 -6.70
CA LYS A 353 -29.73 -26.19 -6.49
C LYS A 353 -29.45 -25.91 -5.02
N LEU A 354 -28.66 -24.87 -4.78
CA LEU A 354 -28.41 -24.36 -3.44
C LEU A 354 -29.71 -23.84 -2.82
N ALA A 355 -29.94 -24.15 -1.54
CA ALA A 355 -31.08 -23.68 -0.77
C ALA A 355 -30.66 -23.11 0.60
N GLY A 356 -29.40 -23.30 1.02
CA GLY A 356 -28.87 -22.74 2.26
C GLY A 356 -27.42 -23.11 2.51
N LEU A 357 -26.80 -22.38 3.43
CA LEU A 357 -25.47 -22.65 3.97
C LEU A 357 -25.58 -23.11 5.42
N GLU A 358 -25.16 -24.33 5.72
CA GLU A 358 -24.98 -24.76 7.11
C GLU A 358 -23.73 -24.14 7.68
N THR A 359 -23.86 -23.44 8.81
CA THR A 359 -22.79 -22.78 9.53
C THR A 359 -22.66 -23.30 10.94
N ILE A 360 -21.48 -23.17 11.54
CA ILE A 360 -21.17 -23.56 12.92
C ILE A 360 -20.40 -22.42 13.59
N HIS A 361 -20.61 -22.20 14.89
CA HIS A 361 -19.92 -21.15 15.66
C HIS A 361 -18.42 -21.47 15.77
N CYS A 362 -17.58 -20.50 15.41
CA CYS A 362 -16.14 -20.54 15.53
C CYS A 362 -15.71 -19.81 16.81
N THR A 363 -15.10 -20.55 17.74
CA THR A 363 -14.64 -20.00 19.01
C THR A 363 -13.22 -19.43 18.96
N SER A 364 -12.41 -19.89 18.02
CA SER A 364 -11.03 -19.40 17.77
C SER A 364 -10.62 -19.72 16.35
N VAL A 365 -9.93 -18.80 15.69
CA VAL A 365 -9.41 -19.00 14.32
C VAL A 365 -7.97 -19.49 14.33
N PHE A 366 -7.17 -19.03 15.33
CA PHE A 366 -5.76 -19.35 15.44
C PHE A 366 -5.46 -20.07 16.76
N ASP A 367 -4.45 -20.92 16.74
CA ASP A 367 -3.92 -21.54 17.97
C ASP A 367 -2.99 -20.58 18.74
N ALA A 368 -2.44 -21.07 19.87
CA ALA A 368 -1.55 -20.28 20.73
C ALA A 368 -0.23 -19.85 20.04
N GLU A 369 0.15 -20.56 18.97
CA GLU A 369 1.31 -20.26 18.15
C GLU A 369 0.96 -19.42 16.90
N HIS A 370 -0.24 -18.80 16.86
CA HIS A 370 -0.76 -18.01 15.75
C HIS A 370 -0.84 -18.75 14.40
N ARG A 371 -1.00 -20.07 14.41
CA ARG A 371 -1.25 -20.87 13.22
C ARG A 371 -2.75 -21.02 12.99
N PHE A 372 -3.18 -20.95 11.74
CA PHE A 372 -4.58 -21.15 11.36
C PHE A 372 -5.05 -22.56 11.78
N ASN A 373 -5.89 -22.63 12.78
CA ASN A 373 -6.44 -23.86 13.37
C ASN A 373 -7.81 -23.58 14.01
N PRO A 374 -8.86 -23.38 13.18
CA PRO A 374 -10.17 -22.97 13.69
C PRO A 374 -10.81 -24.02 14.58
N VAL A 375 -11.34 -23.60 15.70
CA VAL A 375 -12.06 -24.41 16.69
C VAL A 375 -13.54 -24.07 16.63
N PHE A 376 -14.38 -25.08 16.61
CA PHE A 376 -15.82 -24.94 16.48
C PHE A 376 -16.56 -25.50 17.69
N GLU A 377 -17.71 -24.89 18.02
CA GLU A 377 -18.59 -25.28 19.12
C GLU A 377 -19.62 -26.32 18.61
N PRO A 378 -19.53 -27.60 19.02
CA PRO A 378 -20.50 -28.62 18.62
C PRO A 378 -21.90 -28.30 19.12
N GLY A 379 -22.91 -28.50 18.29
CA GLY A 379 -24.33 -28.24 18.63
C GLY A 379 -24.76 -26.79 18.39
N SER A 380 -23.87 -25.93 17.83
CA SER A 380 -24.17 -24.55 17.45
C SER A 380 -24.54 -24.38 15.98
N GLU A 381 -24.80 -25.51 15.30
CA GLU A 381 -25.10 -25.52 13.87
C GLU A 381 -26.39 -24.75 13.57
N SER A 382 -26.37 -23.99 12.49
CA SER A 382 -27.55 -23.29 11.97
C SER A 382 -27.49 -23.17 10.47
N VAL A 383 -28.64 -23.13 9.82
CA VAL A 383 -28.73 -22.95 8.37
C VAL A 383 -29.12 -21.50 8.09
N LEU A 384 -28.35 -20.88 7.20
CA LEU A 384 -28.65 -19.58 6.61
C LEU A 384 -29.22 -19.83 5.21
N ASP A 385 -30.48 -19.47 5.00
CA ASP A 385 -31.15 -19.65 3.72
C ASP A 385 -30.47 -18.79 2.64
N CYS A 386 -30.08 -19.42 1.55
CA CYS A 386 -29.48 -18.73 0.40
C CYS A 386 -29.65 -19.56 -0.87
N ASP A 387 -29.72 -18.87 -2.01
CA ASP A 387 -29.76 -19.45 -3.34
C ASP A 387 -28.46 -19.25 -4.11
N THR A 388 -27.57 -18.44 -3.58
CA THR A 388 -26.21 -18.21 -4.13
C THR A 388 -25.19 -18.13 -2.98
N ALA A 389 -24.11 -18.92 -3.09
CA ALA A 389 -22.97 -18.85 -2.16
C ALA A 389 -21.69 -18.55 -2.93
N ILE A 390 -20.93 -17.53 -2.45
CA ILE A 390 -19.72 -17.06 -3.12
C ILE A 390 -18.51 -17.25 -2.20
N LEU A 391 -17.58 -18.11 -2.59
CA LEU A 391 -16.36 -18.43 -1.84
C LEU A 391 -15.30 -17.35 -2.04
N ALA A 392 -15.00 -16.56 -1.02
CA ALA A 392 -14.00 -15.49 -1.01
C ALA A 392 -12.96 -15.68 0.10
N ILE A 393 -12.43 -16.90 0.25
CA ILE A 393 -11.53 -17.35 1.32
C ILE A 393 -10.04 -17.27 0.97
N GLY A 394 -9.69 -16.40 0.06
CA GLY A 394 -8.33 -16.19 -0.41
C GLY A 394 -8.10 -16.74 -1.82
N GLN A 395 -6.88 -16.48 -2.28
CA GLN A 395 -6.46 -16.76 -3.66
C GLN A 395 -5.27 -17.72 -3.69
N THR A 396 -5.08 -18.36 -4.84
CA THR A 396 -3.94 -19.22 -5.14
C THR A 396 -3.49 -19.03 -6.59
N SER A 397 -2.28 -19.45 -6.89
CA SER A 397 -1.73 -19.39 -8.24
C SER A 397 -2.16 -20.59 -9.09
N ASP A 398 -2.12 -20.41 -10.39
CA ASP A 398 -2.07 -21.51 -11.35
C ASP A 398 -0.62 -21.65 -11.84
N THR A 399 0.05 -22.67 -11.37
CA THR A 399 1.42 -23.01 -11.80
C THR A 399 1.45 -24.28 -12.66
N SER A 400 0.29 -24.78 -13.10
CA SER A 400 0.17 -26.04 -13.85
C SER A 400 0.85 -26.01 -15.23
N PHE A 401 1.10 -24.83 -15.78
CA PHE A 401 1.82 -24.64 -17.04
C PHE A 401 3.35 -24.64 -16.88
N LEU A 402 3.87 -24.51 -15.66
CA LEU A 402 5.31 -24.65 -15.38
C LEU A 402 5.66 -26.14 -15.43
N LYS A 403 6.60 -26.50 -16.30
CA LYS A 403 7.03 -27.88 -16.52
C LYS A 403 8.30 -28.17 -15.72
N PRO A 404 8.56 -29.46 -15.36
CA PRO A 404 9.80 -29.82 -14.66
C PRO A 404 11.08 -29.38 -15.37
N GLN A 405 11.10 -29.37 -16.72
CA GLN A 405 12.23 -28.91 -17.51
C GLN A 405 12.50 -27.40 -17.40
N ASP A 406 11.52 -26.60 -16.97
CA ASP A 406 11.72 -25.16 -16.76
C ASP A 406 12.65 -24.89 -15.58
N GLY A 407 12.88 -25.89 -14.71
CA GLY A 407 13.78 -25.79 -13.55
C GLY A 407 13.28 -24.87 -12.44
N ILE A 408 11.98 -24.56 -12.43
CA ILE A 408 11.34 -23.68 -11.44
C ILE A 408 10.70 -24.52 -10.35
N GLU A 409 11.15 -24.34 -9.12
CA GLU A 409 10.53 -24.96 -7.95
C GLU A 409 9.33 -24.12 -7.47
N VAL A 410 8.25 -24.85 -7.11
CA VAL A 410 7.04 -24.26 -6.51
C VAL A 410 6.97 -24.68 -5.05
N THR A 411 6.61 -23.76 -4.17
CA THR A 411 6.46 -24.00 -2.73
C THR A 411 5.19 -24.82 -2.45
N ARG A 412 5.06 -25.34 -1.23
CA ARG A 412 3.84 -26.02 -0.78
C ARG A 412 2.60 -25.12 -0.79
N GLN A 413 2.79 -23.81 -0.75
CA GLN A 413 1.71 -22.82 -0.78
C GLN A 413 1.30 -22.46 -2.22
N GLY A 414 1.97 -23.01 -3.24
CA GLY A 414 1.68 -22.75 -4.65
C GLY A 414 2.40 -21.52 -5.22
N THR A 415 3.28 -20.86 -4.47
CA THR A 415 4.10 -19.75 -4.97
C THR A 415 5.38 -20.27 -5.63
N VAL A 416 5.97 -19.48 -6.51
CA VAL A 416 7.30 -19.76 -7.07
C VAL A 416 8.35 -19.54 -5.99
N LYS A 417 9.25 -20.52 -5.82
CA LYS A 417 10.36 -20.41 -4.87
C LYS A 417 11.41 -19.43 -5.39
N ILE A 418 11.75 -18.46 -4.58
CA ILE A 418 12.75 -17.43 -4.87
C ILE A 418 13.78 -17.32 -3.76
N ASP A 419 14.89 -16.71 -4.09
CA ASP A 419 15.76 -16.05 -3.12
C ASP A 419 15.14 -14.66 -2.80
N PRO A 420 14.76 -14.36 -1.56
CA PRO A 420 14.05 -13.12 -1.22
C PRO A 420 14.89 -11.85 -1.43
N ASP A 421 16.22 -11.96 -1.42
CA ASP A 421 17.12 -10.81 -1.58
C ASP A 421 17.32 -10.46 -3.06
N THR A 422 17.38 -11.46 -3.93
CA THR A 422 17.66 -11.28 -5.36
C THR A 422 16.47 -11.54 -6.28
N LEU A 423 15.34 -12.01 -5.73
CA LEU A 423 14.13 -12.42 -6.46
C LEU A 423 14.37 -13.47 -7.55
N LYS A 424 15.55 -14.11 -7.56
CA LYS A 424 15.89 -15.17 -8.49
C LYS A 424 15.14 -16.44 -8.15
N THR A 425 14.62 -17.10 -9.19
CA THR A 425 14.06 -18.45 -9.07
C THR A 425 15.19 -19.49 -9.10
N THR A 426 14.83 -20.77 -9.03
CA THR A 426 15.79 -21.87 -9.22
C THR A 426 16.27 -22.02 -10.67
N ALA A 427 15.60 -21.36 -11.63
CA ALA A 427 15.97 -21.38 -13.05
C ALA A 427 16.86 -20.17 -13.41
N PRO A 428 17.99 -20.37 -14.12
CA PRO A 428 18.88 -19.25 -14.50
C PRO A 428 18.18 -18.22 -15.37
N GLY A 429 18.38 -16.92 -15.04
CA GLY A 429 17.80 -15.80 -15.77
C GLY A 429 16.29 -15.63 -15.61
N VAL A 430 15.67 -16.37 -14.68
CA VAL A 430 14.26 -16.27 -14.37
C VAL A 430 14.07 -15.73 -12.95
N PHE A 431 13.25 -14.70 -12.84
CA PHE A 431 12.91 -13.99 -11.60
C PHE A 431 11.42 -14.12 -11.32
N ALA A 432 10.99 -13.90 -10.07
CA ALA A 432 9.56 -13.78 -9.76
C ALA A 432 9.29 -12.67 -8.74
N ALA A 433 8.20 -11.94 -8.92
CA ALA A 433 7.83 -10.80 -8.09
C ALA A 433 6.31 -10.71 -7.87
N GLY A 434 5.91 -9.99 -6.83
CA GLY A 434 4.51 -9.86 -6.44
C GLY A 434 3.95 -11.14 -5.81
N ASP A 435 2.63 -11.31 -5.90
CA ASP A 435 1.93 -12.37 -5.18
C ASP A 435 2.34 -13.77 -5.60
N ILE A 436 2.81 -13.98 -6.83
CA ILE A 436 3.31 -15.30 -7.27
C ILE A 436 4.57 -15.73 -6.51
N ALA A 437 5.36 -14.78 -6.03
CA ALA A 437 6.56 -15.04 -5.25
C ALA A 437 6.28 -15.12 -3.75
N PHE A 438 5.45 -14.22 -3.24
CA PHE A 438 5.31 -13.98 -1.80
C PHE A 438 3.93 -14.33 -1.22
N GLY A 439 2.96 -14.69 -2.03
CA GLY A 439 1.56 -14.82 -1.62
C GLY A 439 0.81 -13.48 -1.64
N PRO A 440 -0.48 -13.47 -1.24
CA PRO A 440 -1.32 -12.27 -1.30
C PRO A 440 -0.79 -11.17 -0.37
N ARG A 441 -0.58 -9.96 -0.93
CA ARG A 441 -0.09 -8.78 -0.19
C ARG A 441 -0.75 -7.49 -0.70
N LEU A 442 -0.34 -6.36 -0.10
CA LEU A 442 -0.80 -5.04 -0.56
C LEU A 442 -0.29 -4.72 -1.97
N ILE A 443 -1.08 -3.96 -2.72
CA ILE A 443 -0.71 -3.48 -4.07
C ILE A 443 0.65 -2.79 -4.05
N ILE A 444 0.89 -1.93 -3.06
CA ILE A 444 2.15 -1.18 -2.93
C ILE A 444 3.35 -2.10 -2.68
N SER A 445 3.16 -3.24 -2.02
CA SER A 445 4.21 -4.26 -1.85
C SER A 445 4.56 -4.91 -3.19
N ALA A 446 3.55 -5.22 -4.01
CA ALA A 446 3.78 -5.76 -5.36
C ALA A 446 4.49 -4.73 -6.28
N VAL A 447 4.19 -3.43 -6.13
CA VAL A 447 4.94 -2.36 -6.82
C VAL A 447 6.40 -2.37 -6.41
N ALA A 448 6.68 -2.43 -5.11
CA ALA A 448 8.05 -2.49 -4.58
C ALA A 448 8.82 -3.73 -5.08
N ASP A 449 8.16 -4.89 -5.08
CA ASP A 449 8.74 -6.12 -5.62
C ASP A 449 9.10 -5.98 -7.11
N GLY A 450 8.23 -5.33 -7.90
CA GLY A 450 8.49 -5.06 -9.32
C GLY A 450 9.71 -4.16 -9.52
N LYS A 451 9.85 -3.11 -8.72
CA LYS A 451 11.02 -2.22 -8.74
C LYS A 451 12.29 -2.95 -8.35
N LYS A 452 12.24 -3.75 -7.27
CA LYS A 452 13.36 -4.61 -6.84
C LYS A 452 13.74 -5.61 -7.92
N ALA A 453 12.75 -6.24 -8.58
CA ALA A 453 12.99 -7.16 -9.69
C ALA A 453 13.70 -6.47 -10.87
N ALA A 454 13.31 -5.25 -11.19
CA ALA A 454 13.99 -4.47 -12.25
C ALA A 454 15.45 -4.22 -11.91
N GLU A 455 15.77 -3.89 -10.66
CA GLU A 455 17.16 -3.70 -10.20
C GLU A 455 17.96 -5.01 -10.25
N GLU A 456 17.39 -6.12 -9.77
CA GLU A 456 18.07 -7.41 -9.75
C GLU A 456 18.24 -8.01 -11.15
N ILE A 457 17.31 -7.73 -12.07
CA ILE A 457 17.46 -8.08 -13.49
C ILE A 457 18.60 -7.26 -14.12
N ASP A 458 18.65 -5.96 -13.86
CA ASP A 458 19.72 -5.07 -14.30
C ASP A 458 21.08 -5.56 -13.78
N ARG A 459 21.18 -5.87 -12.48
CA ARG A 459 22.39 -6.46 -11.88
C ARG A 459 22.79 -7.78 -12.52
N TYR A 460 21.83 -8.63 -12.84
CA TYR A 460 22.08 -9.91 -13.50
C TYR A 460 22.62 -9.73 -14.93
N LEU A 461 22.03 -8.82 -15.70
CA LEU A 461 22.39 -8.59 -17.10
C LEU A 461 23.73 -7.87 -17.25
N GLN A 462 24.03 -6.91 -16.38
CA GLN A 462 25.30 -6.20 -16.38
C GLN A 462 26.46 -6.99 -15.71
N GLY A 463 26.14 -7.94 -14.82
CA GLY A 463 27.14 -8.77 -14.13
C GLY A 463 28.16 -7.93 -13.35
N ALA A 464 29.45 -8.11 -13.63
CA ALA A 464 30.54 -7.43 -12.90
C ALA A 464 30.64 -5.91 -13.17
N THR A 465 29.96 -5.40 -14.17
CA THR A 465 29.93 -3.95 -14.48
C THR A 465 28.82 -3.18 -13.77
N TRP A 466 27.88 -3.89 -13.13
CA TRP A 466 26.79 -3.27 -12.42
C TRP A 466 27.27 -2.46 -11.20
N LYS A 467 26.69 -1.28 -11.07
CA LYS A 467 26.86 -0.44 -9.88
C LYS A 467 25.50 -0.02 -9.35
N PRO A 468 25.31 0.02 -8.03
CA PRO A 468 24.09 0.57 -7.45
C PRO A 468 23.91 2.03 -7.88
N LYS A 469 22.68 2.48 -8.03
CA LYS A 469 22.41 3.91 -8.19
C LYS A 469 22.87 4.63 -6.92
N PRO A 470 23.63 5.72 -7.04
CA PRO A 470 24.00 6.50 -5.88
C PRO A 470 22.75 7.13 -5.27
N GLN A 471 22.72 7.21 -3.95
CA GLN A 471 21.73 7.98 -3.21
C GLN A 471 22.41 9.27 -2.72
N TYR A 472 21.75 10.40 -2.94
CA TYR A 472 22.20 11.70 -2.49
C TYR A 472 21.30 12.18 -1.36
N VAL A 473 21.89 12.66 -0.28
CA VAL A 473 21.17 13.23 0.85
C VAL A 473 21.46 14.71 0.89
N GLN A 474 20.40 15.51 0.79
CA GLN A 474 20.50 16.96 0.98
C GLN A 474 19.92 17.33 2.34
N ILE A 475 20.72 18.05 3.14
CA ILE A 475 20.27 18.61 4.41
C ILE A 475 20.08 20.11 4.26
N THR A 476 18.97 20.59 4.77
CA THR A 476 18.64 22.01 4.75
C THR A 476 18.35 22.46 6.18
N VAL A 477 19.14 23.40 6.67
CA VAL A 477 18.86 24.09 7.93
C VAL A 477 17.64 25.00 7.72
N LEU A 478 16.67 24.89 8.62
CA LEU A 478 15.41 25.62 8.58
C LEU A 478 15.45 26.71 9.65
N ASP A 479 15.91 27.88 9.26
CA ASP A 479 15.92 29.05 10.15
C ASP A 479 14.49 29.39 10.55
N HIS A 480 14.27 29.59 11.84
CA HIS A 480 12.98 30.00 12.42
C HIS A 480 11.81 29.02 12.14
N HIS A 481 12.11 27.73 12.00
CA HIS A 481 11.04 26.74 11.86
C HIS A 481 10.16 26.70 13.10
N GLN A 482 8.87 26.93 12.90
CA GLN A 482 7.84 26.80 13.92
C GLN A 482 6.66 25.98 13.40
N MET A 483 6.12 25.11 14.24
CA MET A 483 4.83 24.51 13.99
C MET A 483 3.73 25.55 14.24
N ALA A 484 2.65 25.48 13.46
CA ALA A 484 1.46 26.31 13.70
C ALA A 484 0.95 26.12 15.15
N ALA A 485 0.65 27.22 15.83
CA ALA A 485 0.22 27.21 17.24
C ALA A 485 -1.09 26.39 17.45
N ASN A 486 -1.89 26.25 16.41
CA ASN A 486 -3.17 25.55 16.42
C ASN A 486 -3.08 24.16 15.74
N TYR A 487 -1.92 23.52 15.77
CA TYR A 487 -1.68 22.22 15.11
C TYR A 487 -2.62 21.10 15.59
N ASP A 488 -3.16 21.23 16.79
CA ASP A 488 -4.04 20.28 17.48
C ASP A 488 -5.55 20.65 17.39
N GLU A 489 -5.89 21.80 16.79
CA GLU A 489 -7.29 22.24 16.67
C GLU A 489 -8.06 21.53 15.56
N TYR A 490 -7.37 20.99 14.56
CA TYR A 490 -8.01 20.34 13.41
C TYR A 490 -8.11 18.82 13.60
N SER A 491 -9.34 18.29 13.59
CA SER A 491 -9.59 16.86 13.52
C SER A 491 -9.37 16.31 12.11
N ARG A 492 -9.09 15.00 12.01
CA ARG A 492 -9.01 14.31 10.72
C ARG A 492 -10.31 14.49 9.94
N LEU A 493 -10.18 14.89 8.69
CA LEU A 493 -11.33 15.01 7.80
C LEU A 493 -11.73 13.65 7.24
N THR A 494 -13.02 13.35 7.28
CA THR A 494 -13.57 12.17 6.60
C THR A 494 -13.42 12.34 5.09
N VAL A 495 -12.98 11.29 4.41
CA VAL A 495 -12.89 11.28 2.94
C VAL A 495 -14.32 11.35 2.37
N PRO A 496 -14.62 12.32 1.48
CA PRO A 496 -15.96 12.46 0.94
C PRO A 496 -16.37 11.27 0.07
N THR A 497 -17.61 10.87 0.21
CA THR A 497 -18.22 9.80 -0.59
C THR A 497 -19.52 10.28 -1.21
N ILE A 498 -19.94 9.65 -2.32
CA ILE A 498 -21.29 9.89 -2.84
C ILE A 498 -22.35 9.38 -1.86
N ALA A 499 -23.52 10.02 -1.86
CA ALA A 499 -24.64 9.61 -1.03
C ALA A 499 -25.04 8.15 -1.30
N LEU A 500 -25.49 7.43 -0.26
CA LEU A 500 -25.82 6.00 -0.33
C LEU A 500 -26.78 5.67 -1.46
N ASP A 501 -27.72 6.56 -1.71
CA ASP A 501 -28.70 6.45 -2.79
C ASP A 501 -28.09 6.54 -4.21
N ARG A 502 -26.87 7.01 -4.35
CA ARG A 502 -26.12 7.09 -5.60
C ARG A 502 -25.08 6.00 -5.77
N ARG A 503 -24.85 5.18 -4.76
CA ARG A 503 -23.89 4.07 -4.80
C ARG A 503 -24.45 2.88 -5.60
N THR A 504 -24.64 3.05 -6.89
CA THR A 504 -25.21 2.05 -7.80
C THR A 504 -24.29 1.77 -8.98
N GLY A 505 -24.33 0.56 -9.50
CA GLY A 505 -23.53 0.15 -10.65
C GLY A 505 -22.03 0.33 -10.42
N VAL A 506 -21.38 1.05 -11.32
CA VAL A 506 -19.93 1.32 -11.32
C VAL A 506 -19.56 2.72 -10.81
N ALA A 507 -20.53 3.49 -10.30
CA ALA A 507 -20.27 4.84 -9.80
C ALA A 507 -19.20 4.82 -8.71
N GLU A 508 -18.12 5.59 -8.88
CA GLU A 508 -17.04 5.69 -7.89
C GLU A 508 -17.60 6.22 -6.57
N VAL A 509 -17.35 5.51 -5.47
CA VAL A 509 -17.92 5.81 -4.15
C VAL A 509 -17.21 6.98 -3.50
N GLU A 510 -15.90 6.93 -3.35
CA GLU A 510 -15.11 8.06 -2.86
C GLU A 510 -15.04 9.16 -3.93
N THR A 511 -15.17 10.42 -3.53
CA THR A 511 -15.09 11.58 -4.44
C THR A 511 -13.82 12.40 -4.28
N GLY A 512 -12.98 12.05 -3.30
CA GLY A 512 -11.77 12.79 -2.98
C GLY A 512 -12.02 14.14 -2.27
N TYR A 513 -10.95 14.78 -1.82
CA TYR A 513 -11.02 16.07 -1.14
C TYR A 513 -11.17 17.23 -2.12
N THR A 514 -11.90 18.27 -1.70
CA THR A 514 -11.77 19.60 -2.30
C THR A 514 -10.41 20.19 -1.96
N GLU A 515 -10.02 21.29 -2.62
CA GLU A 515 -8.75 21.97 -2.33
C GLU A 515 -8.68 22.45 -0.90
N GLU A 516 -9.74 23.07 -0.40
CA GLU A 516 -9.82 23.56 0.98
C GLU A 516 -9.68 22.38 1.98
N GLN A 517 -10.41 21.31 1.79
CA GLN A 517 -10.32 20.11 2.63
C GLN A 517 -8.92 19.51 2.61
N ALA A 518 -8.31 19.39 1.43
CA ALA A 518 -6.97 18.84 1.29
C ALA A 518 -5.92 19.69 2.02
N ARG A 519 -6.00 21.00 1.91
CA ARG A 519 -5.08 21.90 2.62
C ARG A 519 -5.25 21.84 4.14
N VAL A 520 -6.49 21.79 4.63
CA VAL A 520 -6.77 21.65 6.07
C VAL A 520 -6.25 20.29 6.58
N GLU A 521 -6.58 19.19 5.92
CA GLU A 521 -6.07 17.86 6.33
C GLU A 521 -4.55 17.79 6.28
N ALA A 522 -3.94 18.36 5.24
CA ALA A 522 -2.50 18.36 5.07
C ALA A 522 -1.78 19.22 6.13
N SER A 523 -2.40 20.31 6.62
CA SER A 523 -1.82 21.18 7.65
C SER A 523 -1.64 20.48 9.01
N ARG A 524 -2.32 19.37 9.25
CA ARG A 524 -2.16 18.54 10.46
C ARG A 524 -0.83 17.76 10.51
N CYS A 525 -0.06 17.75 9.41
CA CYS A 525 1.17 16.97 9.30
C CYS A 525 2.26 17.51 10.24
N LEU A 526 2.87 16.61 11.04
CA LEU A 526 3.96 16.94 11.96
C LEU A 526 5.32 17.15 11.26
N LYS A 527 5.40 17.02 9.93
CA LYS A 527 6.63 17.20 9.14
C LYS A 527 7.81 16.38 9.70
N CYS A 528 7.61 15.08 9.94
CA CYS A 528 8.58 14.18 10.60
C CYS A 528 9.94 14.08 9.89
N TRP A 529 10.06 14.57 8.66
CA TRP A 529 11.32 14.72 7.91
C TRP A 529 12.17 15.91 8.38
N ILE A 530 11.65 16.75 9.29
CA ILE A 530 12.39 17.81 9.98
C ILE A 530 12.86 17.24 11.31
N ASN A 531 14.14 17.29 11.56
CA ASN A 531 14.75 16.81 12.79
C ASN A 531 15.28 17.97 13.62
N THR A 532 15.29 17.79 14.94
CA THR A 532 15.98 18.69 15.85
C THR A 532 17.38 18.15 16.05
N ILE A 533 18.37 18.85 15.57
CA ILE A 533 19.77 18.46 15.65
C ILE A 533 20.44 19.28 16.76
N PHE A 534 21.19 18.59 17.59
CA PHE A 534 22.06 19.22 18.57
C PHE A 534 23.44 19.35 17.93
N ASP A 535 23.80 20.58 17.57
CA ASP A 535 25.07 20.86 16.93
C ASP A 535 26.23 20.55 17.91
N GLY A 536 27.11 19.68 17.49
CA GLY A 536 28.38 19.40 18.14
C GLY A 536 29.49 20.06 17.32
N ASN A 537 30.22 20.98 17.90
CA ASN A 537 31.40 21.54 17.24
C ASN A 537 32.47 20.44 17.11
N GLU A 538 32.88 20.12 15.89
CA GLU A 538 33.90 19.08 15.58
C GLU A 538 35.21 19.26 16.34
N THR A 539 35.54 20.48 16.77
CA THR A 539 36.80 20.79 17.44
C THR A 539 36.70 20.94 18.95
N ARG A 540 35.49 21.08 19.52
CA ARG A 540 35.32 21.44 20.94
C ARG A 540 34.20 20.69 21.67
N GLY A 541 33.50 19.77 21.02
CA GLY A 541 32.30 19.13 21.55
C GLY A 541 31.08 20.06 21.53
N SER A 542 29.99 19.67 22.16
CA SER A 542 28.77 20.45 22.18
C SER A 542 28.96 21.77 22.95
N GLU A 543 28.60 22.89 22.34
CA GLU A 543 28.55 24.21 23.01
C GLU A 543 27.33 24.36 23.95
N CYS A 544 26.59 23.31 24.17
CA CYS A 544 25.44 23.30 25.07
C CYS A 544 25.86 23.62 26.50
N ILE A 545 25.28 24.69 27.05
CA ILE A 545 25.54 25.13 28.42
C ILE A 545 24.69 24.44 29.48
N LEU A 546 23.91 23.44 29.12
CA LEU A 546 23.02 22.65 29.99
C LEU A 546 22.04 23.52 30.81
N CYS A 547 21.57 24.62 30.25
CA CYS A 547 20.69 25.54 30.96
C CYS A 547 19.26 25.01 31.20
N GLY A 548 18.86 23.93 30.55
CA GLY A 548 17.51 23.33 30.66
C GLY A 548 16.41 24.07 29.92
N GLY A 549 16.68 25.21 29.25
CA GLY A 549 15.66 26.03 28.61
C GLY A 549 14.87 25.29 27.51
N CYS A 550 15.50 24.35 26.82
CA CYS A 550 14.82 23.51 25.82
C CYS A 550 13.91 22.45 26.47
N VAL A 551 14.25 21.95 27.66
CA VAL A 551 13.40 21.05 28.44
C VAL A 551 12.13 21.78 28.91
N ASP A 552 12.29 22.97 29.44
CA ASP A 552 11.20 23.76 30.01
C ASP A 552 10.14 24.17 28.97
N VAL A 553 10.55 24.42 27.71
CA VAL A 553 9.59 24.85 26.67
C VAL A 553 8.98 23.69 25.87
N CYS A 554 9.45 22.47 26.08
CA CYS A 554 8.97 21.31 25.31
C CYS A 554 7.56 20.92 25.73
N PRO A 555 6.53 21.06 24.87
CA PRO A 555 5.15 20.75 25.26
C PRO A 555 4.93 19.25 25.48
N GLU A 556 5.71 18.40 24.83
CA GLU A 556 5.59 16.93 24.90
C GLU A 556 6.60 16.32 25.89
N ASN A 557 7.41 17.14 26.58
CA ASN A 557 8.44 16.65 27.50
C ASN A 557 9.41 15.63 26.87
N CYS A 558 9.68 15.75 25.58
CA CYS A 558 10.56 14.82 24.87
C CYS A 558 12.06 15.05 25.13
N LEU A 559 12.43 16.10 25.81
CA LEU A 559 13.82 16.46 26.14
C LEU A 559 14.10 16.25 27.62
N THR A 560 15.20 15.59 27.95
CA THR A 560 15.58 15.29 29.32
C THR A 560 17.08 15.47 29.52
N LEU A 561 17.46 16.12 30.62
CA LEU A 561 18.85 16.14 31.08
C LEU A 561 19.14 14.88 31.89
N VAL A 562 20.07 14.07 31.43
CA VAL A 562 20.41 12.77 32.03
C VAL A 562 21.86 12.77 32.47
N PRO A 563 22.18 12.37 33.71
CA PRO A 563 23.57 12.14 34.11
C PRO A 563 24.24 11.10 33.22
N LEU A 564 25.51 11.32 32.85
CA LEU A 564 26.28 10.37 32.02
C LEU A 564 26.29 8.94 32.60
N SER A 565 26.27 8.82 33.94
CA SER A 565 26.18 7.54 34.64
C SER A 565 24.88 6.75 34.39
N GLN A 566 23.88 7.34 33.81
CA GLN A 566 22.59 6.71 33.50
C GLN A 566 22.41 6.39 32.01
N LEU A 567 23.39 6.72 31.15
CA LEU A 567 23.36 6.39 29.75
C LEU A 567 23.80 4.94 29.50
N SER A 568 23.05 4.25 28.64
CA SER A 568 23.48 2.99 28.05
C SER A 568 23.82 3.23 26.58
N ILE A 569 25.10 3.11 26.25
CA ILE A 569 25.62 3.32 24.91
C ILE A 569 26.02 1.95 24.33
N SER A 570 25.59 1.65 23.11
CA SER A 570 26.00 0.42 22.43
C SER A 570 27.52 0.44 22.17
N GLU A 571 28.20 -0.73 22.18
CA GLU A 571 29.63 -0.81 21.87
C GLU A 571 29.94 -0.37 20.42
N VAL A 572 28.95 -0.44 19.53
CA VAL A 572 29.08 0.01 18.13
C VAL A 572 29.04 1.54 18.02
N ASP A 573 28.16 2.19 18.77
CA ASP A 573 27.98 3.66 18.72
C ASP A 573 28.97 4.41 19.63
N LYS A 574 29.58 3.68 20.57
CA LYS A 574 30.45 4.25 21.58
C LYS A 574 31.61 5.11 21.04
N PRO A 575 32.41 4.66 20.06
CA PRO A 575 33.51 5.47 19.53
C PRO A 575 33.03 6.81 18.96
N ARG A 576 31.93 6.81 18.26
CA ARG A 576 31.38 7.95 17.56
C ARG A 576 30.69 8.94 18.49
N ILE A 577 29.97 8.45 19.51
CA ILE A 577 29.39 9.30 20.56
C ILE A 577 30.51 10.00 21.36
N LEU A 578 31.62 9.29 21.60
CA LEU A 578 32.75 9.85 22.32
C LEU A 578 33.48 10.96 21.53
N GLU A 579 33.59 10.77 20.22
CA GLU A 579 34.10 11.79 19.29
C GLU A 579 33.17 13.03 19.30
N THR A 580 31.85 12.84 19.24
CA THR A 580 30.85 13.92 19.24
C THR A 580 30.85 14.72 20.53
N VAL A 581 31.10 14.10 21.68
CA VAL A 581 31.21 14.83 22.98
C VAL A 581 32.59 15.41 23.23
N GLY A 582 33.50 15.34 22.26
CA GLY A 582 34.83 15.95 22.35
C GLY A 582 35.76 15.29 23.37
N ALA A 583 35.48 14.03 23.70
CA ALA A 583 36.31 13.26 24.58
C ALA A 583 37.46 12.63 23.79
N ASP A 584 38.69 12.74 24.32
CA ASP A 584 39.87 12.08 23.74
C ASP A 584 39.58 10.58 23.55
N PRO A 585 39.58 10.04 22.32
CA PRO A 585 39.34 8.63 22.06
C PRO A 585 40.24 7.69 22.84
N ILE A 586 41.47 8.12 23.16
CA ILE A 586 42.44 7.36 23.93
C ILE A 586 42.03 7.23 25.40
N THR A 587 41.46 8.30 25.98
CA THR A 587 40.98 8.30 27.35
C THR A 587 39.73 7.44 27.51
N PHE A 588 38.90 7.36 26.50
CA PHE A 588 37.64 6.61 26.55
C PHE A 588 37.74 5.15 26.10
N GLN A 589 38.74 4.74 25.30
CA GLN A 589 38.98 3.33 24.94
C GLN A 589 39.23 2.44 26.18
N HIS A 590 39.63 3.04 27.28
CA HIS A 590 39.91 2.34 28.54
C HIS A 590 38.77 2.49 29.58
N LEU A 591 37.72 3.27 29.30
CA LEU A 591 36.61 3.40 30.24
C LEU A 591 35.70 2.17 30.20
N THR A 592 35.66 1.48 31.33
CA THR A 592 34.70 0.42 31.57
C THR A 592 33.30 1.02 31.87
N PRO A 593 32.19 0.25 31.83
CA PRO A 593 30.90 0.72 32.31
C PRO A 593 30.93 1.30 33.73
N SER A 594 31.87 0.84 34.59
CA SER A 594 32.08 1.40 35.93
C SER A 594 32.72 2.79 35.91
N ASP A 595 33.50 3.13 34.89
CA ASP A 595 34.12 4.46 34.76
C ASP A 595 33.11 5.49 34.30
N LEU A 596 32.16 5.12 33.42
CA LEU A 596 31.00 5.96 33.05
C LEU A 596 30.09 6.22 34.26
N LEU A 597 29.95 5.25 35.18
CA LEU A 597 29.23 5.41 36.44
C LEU A 597 29.88 6.46 37.37
N SER A 598 31.18 6.70 37.23
CA SER A 598 31.92 7.70 37.98
C SER A 598 32.12 9.03 37.25
N ALA A 599 31.76 9.11 35.95
CA ALA A 599 31.90 10.32 35.15
C ALA A 599 30.96 11.42 35.67
N GLN A 600 31.52 12.60 35.92
CA GLN A 600 30.74 13.80 36.27
C GLN A 600 30.31 14.46 34.98
N GLY A 601 29.01 14.76 34.85
CA GLY A 601 28.47 15.44 33.73
C GLY A 601 27.02 15.02 33.42
N SER A 602 26.37 15.75 32.56
CA SER A 602 25.02 15.46 32.06
C SER A 602 24.98 15.67 30.56
N VAL A 603 24.05 15.00 29.92
CA VAL A 603 23.81 15.09 28.49
C VAL A 603 22.33 15.32 28.24
N MET A 604 22.02 16.03 27.18
CA MET A 604 20.66 16.20 26.69
C MET A 604 20.27 14.97 25.86
N VAL A 605 19.19 14.30 26.24
CA VAL A 605 18.59 13.19 25.50
C VAL A 605 17.23 13.60 25.00
N LYS A 606 16.91 13.20 23.78
CA LYS A 606 15.64 13.47 23.14
C LYS A 606 14.92 12.17 22.78
N ASP A 607 13.65 12.09 23.15
CA ASP A 607 12.75 11.05 22.67
C ASP A 607 12.12 11.50 21.34
N GLU A 608 12.62 10.90 20.25
CA GLU A 608 12.11 11.20 18.91
C GLU A 608 10.70 10.69 18.66
N THR A 609 10.24 9.69 19.41
CA THR A 609 8.93 9.07 19.20
C THR A 609 7.78 10.01 19.53
N ILE A 610 7.96 10.87 20.53
CA ILE A 610 6.96 11.83 21.01
C ILE A 610 7.21 13.28 20.56
N CYS A 611 8.31 13.54 19.87
CA CYS A 611 8.62 14.89 19.40
C CYS A 611 7.69 15.33 18.25
N ILE A 612 7.01 16.47 18.42
CA ILE A 612 6.09 17.05 17.43
C ILE A 612 6.77 18.02 16.45
N ARG A 613 8.09 18.20 16.52
CA ARG A 613 8.87 19.12 15.66
C ARG A 613 8.44 20.59 15.72
N CYS A 614 8.00 21.06 16.87
CA CYS A 614 7.47 22.44 17.00
C CYS A 614 8.52 23.56 16.85
N GLY A 615 9.81 23.25 17.01
CA GLY A 615 10.90 24.24 16.89
C GLY A 615 11.16 25.07 18.16
N LEU A 616 10.32 25.00 19.20
CA LEU A 616 10.44 25.84 20.41
C LEU A 616 11.77 25.64 21.14
N CYS A 617 12.32 24.41 21.13
CA CYS A 617 13.63 24.14 21.75
C CYS A 617 14.78 24.86 21.04
N ALA A 618 14.74 24.93 19.71
CA ALA A 618 15.75 25.67 18.92
C ALA A 618 15.67 27.16 19.19
N GLU A 619 14.47 27.75 19.17
CA GLU A 619 14.29 29.18 19.48
C GLU A 619 14.68 29.54 20.91
N ARG A 620 14.42 28.65 21.87
CA ARG A 620 14.70 28.90 23.29
C ARG A 620 16.18 28.71 23.63
N CYS A 621 16.98 28.08 22.78
CA CYS A 621 18.38 27.77 23.04
C CYS A 621 19.23 29.05 23.03
N PRO A 622 19.77 29.54 24.18
CA PRO A 622 20.55 30.78 24.23
C PRO A 622 21.96 30.61 23.62
N ALA A 623 22.41 29.40 23.45
CA ALA A 623 23.70 29.08 22.83
C ALA A 623 23.58 28.76 21.36
N HIS A 624 22.36 28.74 20.80
CA HIS A 624 22.06 28.38 19.39
C HIS A 624 22.67 27.05 18.95
N THR A 625 22.75 26.07 19.87
CA THR A 625 23.30 24.74 19.62
C THR A 625 22.23 23.73 19.21
N ILE A 626 21.00 24.17 18.96
CA ILE A 626 19.89 23.36 18.49
C ILE A 626 19.41 23.94 17.17
N THR A 627 19.50 23.16 16.11
CA THR A 627 18.99 23.51 14.78
C THR A 627 17.80 22.65 14.40
N MET A 628 16.96 23.14 13.50
CA MET A 628 15.91 22.37 12.86
C MET A 628 16.36 22.07 11.42
N GLU A 629 16.52 20.80 11.11
CA GLU A 629 17.11 20.36 9.84
C GLU A 629 16.17 19.43 9.10
N GLY A 630 15.85 19.79 7.87
CA GLY A 630 15.14 18.92 6.92
C GLY A 630 16.13 18.10 6.11
N PHE A 631 15.87 16.82 5.91
CA PHE A 631 16.65 15.99 4.99
C PHE A 631 15.79 15.53 3.81
N GLU A 632 16.43 15.34 2.69
CA GLU A 632 15.82 14.83 1.46
C GLU A 632 16.74 13.83 0.77
N VAL A 633 16.18 12.73 0.26
CA VAL A 633 16.93 11.68 -0.43
C VAL A 633 16.56 11.70 -1.90
N PHE A 634 17.56 11.74 -2.76
CA PHE A 634 17.44 11.73 -4.22
C PHE A 634 18.15 10.53 -4.83
N ASP A 635 17.68 10.06 -5.97
CA ASP A 635 18.32 9.03 -6.81
C ASP A 635 19.18 9.63 -7.95
N HIS A 636 19.34 10.96 -7.96
CA HIS A 636 20.17 11.74 -8.88
C HIS A 636 20.81 12.89 -8.13
N ASP A 637 21.94 13.38 -8.60
CA ASP A 637 22.62 14.54 -8.01
C ASP A 637 21.77 15.81 -8.24
N PRO A 638 21.20 16.42 -7.19
CA PRO A 638 20.33 17.57 -7.33
C PRO A 638 21.07 18.85 -7.76
N ASP A 639 22.38 18.92 -7.55
CA ASP A 639 23.21 20.12 -7.79
C ASP A 639 24.21 19.93 -8.94
N GLY A 640 24.29 18.74 -9.58
CA GLY A 640 25.26 18.43 -10.62
C GLY A 640 26.73 18.44 -10.12
N ILE A 641 26.92 18.24 -8.83
CA ILE A 641 28.24 18.21 -8.19
C ILE A 641 28.84 16.81 -8.37
N GLN A 642 30.06 16.73 -8.96
CA GLN A 642 30.72 15.46 -9.22
C GLN A 642 30.92 14.59 -7.97
N GLU A 643 30.82 13.27 -8.14
CA GLU A 643 30.73 12.17 -7.14
C GLU A 643 31.79 12.17 -6.00
N GLU A 644 32.85 13.00 -6.03
CA GLU A 644 34.01 12.80 -5.15
C GLU A 644 33.88 13.37 -3.71
N THR A 645 32.83 14.10 -3.37
CA THR A 645 32.84 14.87 -2.10
C THR A 645 31.81 14.47 -1.05
N ARG A 646 30.84 13.62 -1.33
CA ARG A 646 29.68 13.40 -0.41
C ARG A 646 29.63 12.06 0.32
N GLU A 647 30.38 11.05 -0.06
CA GLU A 647 30.49 9.80 0.73
C GLU A 647 31.15 9.99 2.12
N ASN A 648 31.79 11.11 2.36
CA ASN A 648 32.63 11.32 3.55
C ASN A 648 32.09 12.33 4.59
N GLU A 649 31.06 13.11 4.32
CA GLU A 649 30.56 14.10 5.31
C GLU A 649 29.68 13.49 6.39
N TYR A 650 29.05 12.34 6.16
CA TYR A 650 28.27 11.61 7.18
C TYR A 650 28.98 10.38 7.75
N ALA A 651 30.14 10.04 7.22
CA ALA A 651 31.03 9.04 7.81
C ALA A 651 32.07 9.65 8.80
N ARG A 652 31.93 10.93 9.10
CA ARG A 652 32.80 11.60 10.06
C ARG A 652 32.08 11.98 11.35
#